data_fec493ee103dbd543e2064c36f75855a
#
_entry.id   fec493ee103dbd543e2064c36f75855a
#
_cell.length_a   1.000
_cell.length_b   1.000
_cell.length_c   1.000
_cell.angle_alpha   90.00
_cell.angle_beta   90.00
_cell.angle_gamma   90.00
#
_symmetry.space_group_name_H-M   'P 1'
#
loop_
_entity.id
_entity.type
_entity.pdbx_description
1 polymer ?
#
loop_
_entity_poly.entity_id
_entity_poly.type
_entity_poly.pdbx_seq_one_letter_code
_entity_poly.pdbx_strand_id
1 'polypeptide(L)'
;MIEKIVGLVENLTPLALIGTGGIGKTSIALTVLHNNRIKQRFGDDRRFIRCDQFPTSLSHFLRRLSKVIGAGVENPEDLTLLQPLLSSKEMLIILDNAESILDPQGKDAQEIYDLVEELSRYSNICLCITSRISTIPPDFETLDIPTLSAEAAHDTFYRIYKNVERSHPVNDILKRLDFHPLSITLLATIAHHNRWDTVRLTKEWERHRTDALHTHHNKSLAATIELSLASPMFQALGPDARGLLGVIAFFPQGVDESNIEWLFPTIPSGANIFNVFCILSLTYRSGGFVTMLAPLRDHLCPENPNLSPLLCTTKECYFGRLSVGLYPGKPGFKEAQWINSEDVNIEHLLDVFTTVDADSNGVWDVCSYFMEHLDWHKPRPVLLGPKIEGLPDTHPSKPRCLLRLSLLFILVGNYAESKRLLTHTLKLWRRREDAFEVAQTLGFLSDVNRLLELYEEGTQQAKEALEIYKQLGNKFERAHALRDLAWLFYHDQQFNAAEEAASQSINLQGNVDQSLLCQCHRILGEVHSAKGEIERAVDHFEAALRIASSFCWHNAQFWNHYDLAGLFFDQGKYSDSHAHVECAKSHAANDTYLMGRAMYLQAGFLYQQDRLGEARSEALCAINAYGNVGASRDLEFCKGLLRDIEEEMEELTAPR
;
A
#
# COMPACT_ATOMS: atom_id res chain seq x y z
N MET A 1 2.93 30.49 -21.39
CA MET A 1 3.08 29.08 -21.01
C MET A 1 1.79 28.50 -20.40
N ILE A 2 1.31 29.00 -19.27
CA ILE A 2 0.12 28.49 -18.57
C ILE A 2 -1.11 28.46 -19.47
N GLU A 3 -1.39 29.52 -20.23
CA GLU A 3 -2.54 29.56 -21.17
C GLU A 3 -2.44 28.50 -22.28
N LYS A 4 -1.22 28.21 -22.79
CA LYS A 4 -1.01 27.13 -23.74
C LYS A 4 -1.36 25.76 -23.11
N ILE A 5 -0.87 25.52 -21.88
CA ILE A 5 -1.12 24.27 -21.16
C ILE A 5 -2.61 24.12 -20.84
N VAL A 6 -3.29 25.19 -20.38
CA VAL A 6 -4.72 25.19 -20.12
C VAL A 6 -5.49 24.82 -21.40
N GLY A 7 -5.13 25.38 -22.56
CA GLY A 7 -5.76 25.04 -23.84
C GLY A 7 -5.58 23.58 -24.26
N LEU A 8 -4.39 22.98 -24.01
CA LEU A 8 -4.15 21.55 -24.27
C LEU A 8 -4.97 20.66 -23.33
N VAL A 9 -5.04 21.01 -22.04
CA VAL A 9 -5.84 20.28 -21.05
C VAL A 9 -7.33 20.36 -21.40
N GLU A 10 -7.82 21.51 -21.85
CA GLU A 10 -9.21 21.65 -22.31
C GLU A 10 -9.50 20.80 -23.55
N ASN A 11 -8.52 20.54 -24.40
CA ASN A 11 -8.65 19.65 -25.55
C ASN A 11 -8.41 18.16 -25.21
N LEU A 12 -8.25 17.81 -23.95
CA LEU A 12 -7.94 16.46 -23.47
C LEU A 12 -6.65 15.90 -24.11
N THR A 13 -5.72 16.77 -24.51
CA THR A 13 -4.45 16.36 -25.11
C THR A 13 -3.48 15.87 -24.01
N PRO A 14 -2.97 14.63 -24.07
CA PRO A 14 -1.93 14.18 -23.17
C PRO A 14 -0.69 15.06 -23.31
N LEU A 15 -0.11 15.51 -22.20
CA LEU A 15 1.02 16.43 -22.23
C LEU A 15 2.09 16.11 -21.18
N ALA A 16 3.34 16.41 -21.52
CA ALA A 16 4.48 16.24 -20.61
C ALA A 16 5.24 17.56 -20.46
N LEU A 17 5.37 18.01 -19.22
CA LEU A 17 6.18 19.16 -18.82
C LEU A 17 7.59 18.69 -18.51
N ILE A 18 8.54 18.99 -19.38
CA ILE A 18 9.93 18.54 -19.29
C ILE A 18 10.83 19.68 -18.81
N GLY A 19 11.83 19.36 -18.01
CA GLY A 19 12.85 20.35 -17.59
C GLY A 19 13.59 19.94 -16.34
N THR A 20 14.66 20.65 -16.02
CA THR A 20 15.53 20.35 -14.87
C THR A 20 14.80 20.38 -13.54
N GLY A 21 15.38 19.73 -12.52
CA GLY A 21 14.85 19.74 -11.16
C GLY A 21 14.78 21.18 -10.60
N GLY A 22 13.67 21.55 -9.99
CA GLY A 22 13.49 22.89 -9.41
C GLY A 22 13.13 24.01 -10.40
N ILE A 23 12.91 23.69 -11.70
CA ILE A 23 12.53 24.68 -12.73
C ILE A 23 11.08 25.17 -12.59
N GLY A 24 10.26 24.54 -11.77
CA GLY A 24 8.89 24.96 -11.53
C GLY A 24 7.81 24.12 -12.20
N LYS A 25 8.10 22.95 -12.76
CA LYS A 25 7.12 22.04 -13.40
C LYS A 25 5.92 21.76 -12.51
N THR A 26 6.15 21.31 -11.29
CA THR A 26 5.11 21.05 -10.29
C THR A 26 4.27 22.30 -9.99
N SER A 27 4.90 23.47 -9.88
CA SER A 27 4.20 24.74 -9.64
C SER A 27 3.30 25.12 -10.82
N ILE A 28 3.76 24.90 -12.04
CA ILE A 28 2.97 25.11 -13.26
C ILE A 28 1.79 24.13 -13.28
N ALA A 29 2.01 22.84 -13.06
CA ALA A 29 0.99 21.82 -13.03
C ALA A 29 -0.11 22.11 -11.98
N LEU A 30 0.29 22.53 -10.77
CA LEU A 30 -0.64 22.94 -9.71
C LEU A 30 -1.39 24.23 -10.10
N THR A 31 -0.74 25.19 -10.76
CA THR A 31 -1.41 26.41 -11.24
C THR A 31 -2.47 26.08 -12.28
N VAL A 32 -2.19 25.15 -13.18
CA VAL A 32 -3.17 24.65 -14.16
C VAL A 32 -4.30 23.91 -13.46
N LEU A 33 -3.99 23.01 -12.52
CA LEU A 33 -4.99 22.25 -11.75
C LEU A 33 -5.99 23.18 -11.03
N HIS A 34 -5.53 24.33 -10.55
CA HIS A 34 -6.32 25.33 -9.86
C HIS A 34 -6.86 26.46 -10.75
N ASN A 35 -6.60 26.44 -12.05
CA ASN A 35 -7.15 27.41 -12.99
C ASN A 35 -8.68 27.36 -13.04
N ASN A 36 -9.33 28.51 -13.11
CA ASN A 36 -10.79 28.60 -13.06
C ASN A 36 -11.49 27.86 -14.22
N ARG A 37 -10.92 27.89 -15.43
CA ARG A 37 -11.47 27.17 -16.60
C ARG A 37 -11.38 25.66 -16.38
N ILE A 38 -10.26 25.19 -15.87
CA ILE A 38 -10.05 23.76 -15.54
C ILE A 38 -10.97 23.31 -14.40
N LYS A 39 -11.17 24.15 -13.37
CA LYS A 39 -12.14 23.89 -12.31
C LYS A 39 -13.57 23.79 -12.83
N GLN A 40 -13.95 24.65 -13.76
CA GLN A 40 -15.29 24.62 -14.35
C GLN A 40 -15.52 23.37 -15.21
N ARG A 41 -14.49 22.91 -15.96
CA ARG A 41 -14.61 21.74 -16.82
C ARG A 41 -14.64 20.42 -16.04
N PHE A 42 -13.64 20.19 -15.19
CA PHE A 42 -13.43 18.89 -14.54
C PHE A 42 -14.02 18.82 -13.12
N GLY A 43 -14.49 19.91 -12.54
CA GLY A 43 -15.05 19.92 -11.18
C GLY A 43 -14.10 19.31 -10.16
N ASP A 44 -14.59 18.31 -9.45
CA ASP A 44 -13.80 17.57 -8.45
C ASP A 44 -12.96 16.42 -9.05
N ASP A 45 -13.09 16.15 -10.36
CA ASP A 45 -12.36 15.08 -11.04
C ASP A 45 -10.99 15.51 -11.57
N ARG A 46 -10.33 16.36 -10.80
CA ARG A 46 -8.94 16.79 -10.97
C ARG A 46 -8.06 16.06 -9.97
N ARG A 47 -7.16 15.21 -10.45
CA ARG A 47 -6.35 14.31 -9.64
C ARG A 47 -4.88 14.67 -9.73
N PHE A 48 -4.18 14.60 -8.59
CA PHE A 48 -2.76 14.90 -8.51
C PHE A 48 -2.04 13.74 -7.78
N ILE A 49 -1.06 13.13 -8.45
CA ILE A 49 -0.29 12.00 -7.95
C ILE A 49 1.19 12.39 -7.93
N ARG A 50 1.79 12.36 -6.76
CA ARG A 50 3.24 12.51 -6.61
C ARG A 50 3.92 11.14 -6.72
N CYS A 51 4.63 10.92 -7.82
CA CYS A 51 5.27 9.65 -8.13
C CYS A 51 6.53 9.38 -7.30
N ASP A 52 7.13 10.41 -6.73
CA ASP A 52 8.30 10.32 -5.84
C ASP A 52 7.95 9.92 -4.38
N GLN A 53 6.68 9.73 -4.06
CA GLN A 53 6.20 9.43 -2.70
C GLN A 53 5.86 7.96 -2.46
N PHE A 54 6.12 7.08 -3.41
CA PHE A 54 5.89 5.65 -3.25
C PHE A 54 6.96 4.85 -4.01
N PRO A 55 7.19 3.57 -3.63
CA PRO A 55 8.17 2.72 -4.29
C PRO A 55 7.85 2.50 -5.76
N THR A 56 8.90 2.38 -6.60
CA THR A 56 8.78 2.14 -8.03
C THR A 56 8.33 0.71 -8.29
N SER A 57 7.02 0.47 -8.23
CA SER A 57 6.40 -0.80 -8.64
C SER A 57 5.03 -0.58 -9.24
N LEU A 58 4.64 -1.47 -10.16
CA LEU A 58 3.34 -1.44 -10.84
C LEU A 58 2.19 -1.49 -9.82
N SER A 59 2.26 -2.39 -8.86
CA SER A 59 1.23 -2.57 -7.85
C SER A 59 1.02 -1.32 -6.97
N HIS A 60 2.12 -0.62 -6.59
CA HIS A 60 2.02 0.63 -5.84
C HIS A 60 1.42 1.76 -6.67
N PHE A 61 1.81 1.84 -7.93
CA PHE A 61 1.27 2.85 -8.85
C PHE A 61 -0.23 2.64 -9.07
N LEU A 62 -0.66 1.42 -9.38
CA LEU A 62 -2.07 1.07 -9.58
C LEU A 62 -2.90 1.33 -8.32
N ARG A 63 -2.39 0.94 -7.14
CA ARG A 63 -3.05 1.20 -5.85
C ARG A 63 -3.19 2.71 -5.59
N ARG A 64 -2.14 3.48 -5.89
CA ARG A 64 -2.18 4.94 -5.73
C ARG A 64 -3.17 5.58 -6.70
N LEU A 65 -3.17 5.14 -7.94
CA LEU A 65 -4.12 5.58 -8.96
C LEU A 65 -5.56 5.29 -8.52
N SER A 66 -5.87 4.04 -8.15
CA SER A 66 -7.17 3.63 -7.63
C SER A 66 -7.67 4.52 -6.50
N LYS A 67 -6.82 4.73 -5.49
CA LYS A 67 -7.14 5.59 -4.34
C LYS A 67 -7.46 7.02 -4.75
N VAL A 68 -6.67 7.58 -5.65
CA VAL A 68 -6.79 9.00 -6.06
C VAL A 68 -8.01 9.22 -6.94
N ILE A 69 -8.33 8.29 -7.86
CA ILE A 69 -9.54 8.40 -8.69
C ILE A 69 -10.82 8.06 -7.93
N GLY A 70 -10.70 7.46 -6.74
CA GLY A 70 -11.84 7.07 -5.91
C GLY A 70 -12.52 5.78 -6.37
N ALA A 71 -11.78 4.86 -6.99
CA ALA A 71 -12.31 3.59 -7.48
C ALA A 71 -12.67 2.61 -6.35
N GLY A 72 -12.12 2.80 -5.14
CA GLY A 72 -12.37 1.91 -4.00
C GLY A 72 -11.67 0.54 -4.10
N VAL A 73 -10.95 0.28 -5.19
CA VAL A 73 -10.16 -0.95 -5.38
C VAL A 73 -8.86 -0.81 -4.60
N GLU A 74 -8.66 -1.65 -3.60
CA GLU A 74 -7.46 -1.54 -2.74
C GLU A 74 -6.19 -2.07 -3.42
N ASN A 75 -6.30 -3.15 -4.20
CA ASN A 75 -5.17 -3.79 -4.87
C ASN A 75 -5.53 -4.15 -6.33
N PRO A 76 -5.62 -3.17 -7.24
CA PRO A 76 -5.85 -3.47 -8.64
C PRO A 76 -4.61 -4.15 -9.25
N GLU A 77 -4.83 -5.25 -9.96
CA GLU A 77 -3.75 -5.98 -10.66
C GLU A 77 -3.41 -5.31 -12.00
N ASP A 78 -4.40 -4.68 -12.63
CA ASP A 78 -4.28 -3.96 -13.89
C ASP A 78 -5.34 -2.84 -14.00
N LEU A 79 -5.39 -2.17 -15.16
CA LEU A 79 -6.38 -1.11 -15.41
C LEU A 79 -7.81 -1.61 -15.63
N THR A 80 -8.01 -2.88 -15.91
CA THR A 80 -9.36 -3.40 -16.25
C THR A 80 -10.33 -3.22 -15.10
N LEU A 81 -9.86 -3.36 -13.86
CA LEU A 81 -10.64 -3.12 -12.66
C LEU A 81 -10.99 -1.63 -12.43
N LEU A 82 -10.22 -0.72 -13.00
CA LEU A 82 -10.42 0.72 -12.91
C LEU A 82 -11.21 1.27 -14.11
N GLN A 83 -11.31 0.50 -15.20
CA GLN A 83 -11.89 0.89 -16.48
C GLN A 83 -13.31 1.46 -16.36
N PRO A 84 -14.25 0.89 -15.57
CA PRO A 84 -15.60 1.44 -15.46
C PRO A 84 -15.60 2.89 -14.97
N LEU A 85 -14.71 3.23 -14.04
CA LEU A 85 -14.61 4.60 -13.54
C LEU A 85 -13.81 5.50 -14.47
N LEU A 86 -12.71 4.99 -15.06
CA LEU A 86 -11.88 5.72 -16.02
C LEU A 86 -12.68 6.09 -17.29
N SER A 87 -13.67 5.29 -17.68
CA SER A 87 -14.52 5.55 -18.86
C SER A 87 -15.79 6.35 -18.56
N SER A 88 -16.14 6.55 -17.28
CA SER A 88 -17.46 7.10 -16.91
C SER A 88 -17.56 8.62 -16.99
N LYS A 89 -16.45 9.35 -16.90
CA LYS A 89 -16.42 10.81 -16.79
C LYS A 89 -15.11 11.42 -17.27
N GLU A 90 -15.15 12.72 -17.60
CA GLU A 90 -13.91 13.45 -17.93
C GLU A 90 -13.07 13.68 -16.69
N MET A 91 -11.76 13.40 -16.76
CA MET A 91 -10.81 13.58 -15.67
C MET A 91 -9.53 14.26 -16.15
N LEU A 92 -8.95 15.09 -15.26
CA LEU A 92 -7.56 15.54 -15.35
C LEU A 92 -6.74 14.78 -14.33
N ILE A 93 -5.76 14.00 -14.79
CA ILE A 93 -4.80 13.28 -13.91
C ILE A 93 -3.40 13.88 -14.14
N ILE A 94 -2.79 14.38 -13.08
CA ILE A 94 -1.42 14.88 -13.10
C ILE A 94 -0.51 13.89 -12.39
N LEU A 95 0.51 13.39 -13.10
CA LEU A 95 1.58 12.57 -12.57
C LEU A 95 2.82 13.45 -12.36
N ASP A 96 3.09 13.82 -11.12
CA ASP A 96 4.22 14.71 -10.78
C ASP A 96 5.46 13.90 -10.41
N ASN A 97 6.64 14.32 -10.89
CA ASN A 97 7.92 13.60 -10.79
C ASN A 97 7.85 12.18 -11.38
N ALA A 98 7.26 12.04 -12.56
CA ALA A 98 7.03 10.75 -13.20
C ALA A 98 8.33 10.00 -13.55
N GLU A 99 9.48 10.68 -13.64
CA GLU A 99 10.78 10.04 -13.75
C GLU A 99 11.04 9.00 -12.65
N SER A 100 10.46 9.18 -11.47
CA SER A 100 10.60 8.22 -10.35
C SER A 100 9.97 6.87 -10.64
N ILE A 101 9.02 6.78 -11.57
CA ILE A 101 8.32 5.54 -11.94
C ILE A 101 8.58 5.10 -13.38
N LEU A 102 9.04 6.02 -14.25
CA LEU A 102 9.36 5.76 -15.65
C LEU A 102 10.85 5.55 -15.90
N ASP A 103 11.68 5.46 -14.85
CA ASP A 103 13.13 5.22 -15.00
C ASP A 103 13.37 3.85 -15.63
N PRO A 104 14.08 3.76 -16.78
CA PRO A 104 14.32 2.50 -17.49
C PRO A 104 15.07 1.43 -16.69
N GLN A 105 15.70 1.80 -15.59
CA GLN A 105 16.42 0.88 -14.70
C GLN A 105 15.51 0.21 -13.64
N GLY A 106 14.26 0.64 -13.50
CA GLY A 106 13.27 0.05 -12.59
C GLY A 106 12.81 -1.33 -13.06
N LYS A 107 12.58 -2.26 -12.14
CA LYS A 107 12.15 -3.64 -12.43
C LYS A 107 10.83 -3.68 -13.22
N ASP A 108 9.88 -2.83 -12.86
CA ASP A 108 8.55 -2.75 -13.44
C ASP A 108 8.41 -1.53 -14.39
N ALA A 109 9.52 -0.92 -14.79
CA ALA A 109 9.52 0.34 -15.53
C ALA A 109 8.81 0.22 -16.88
N GLN A 110 8.98 -0.91 -17.59
CA GLN A 110 8.33 -1.13 -18.86
C GLN A 110 6.80 -1.30 -18.69
N GLU A 111 6.38 -2.07 -17.70
CA GLU A 111 4.96 -2.30 -17.41
C GLU A 111 4.26 -1.00 -16.98
N ILE A 112 4.93 -0.16 -16.17
CA ILE A 112 4.40 1.16 -15.79
C ILE A 112 4.36 2.09 -17.00
N TYR A 113 5.37 2.03 -17.87
CA TYR A 113 5.39 2.81 -19.11
C TYR A 113 4.21 2.45 -20.02
N ASP A 114 3.98 1.16 -20.26
CA ASP A 114 2.88 0.65 -21.08
C ASP A 114 1.52 1.03 -20.47
N LEU A 115 1.40 0.99 -19.14
CA LEU A 115 0.19 1.40 -18.43
C LEU A 115 -0.07 2.92 -18.54
N VAL A 116 0.97 3.75 -18.47
CA VAL A 116 0.85 5.21 -18.67
C VAL A 116 0.46 5.53 -20.11
N GLU A 117 1.00 4.78 -21.07
CA GLU A 117 0.59 4.86 -22.49
C GLU A 117 -0.87 4.45 -22.65
N GLU A 118 -1.32 3.35 -22.03
CA GLU A 118 -2.71 2.92 -22.07
C GLU A 118 -3.64 3.98 -21.45
N LEU A 119 -3.29 4.56 -20.31
CA LEU A 119 -4.04 5.66 -19.67
C LEU A 119 -4.19 6.88 -20.59
N SER A 120 -3.17 7.20 -21.40
CA SER A 120 -3.22 8.35 -22.32
C SER A 120 -4.19 8.16 -23.49
N ARG A 121 -4.58 6.92 -23.80
CA ARG A 121 -5.50 6.59 -24.90
C ARG A 121 -6.98 6.73 -24.53
N TYR A 122 -7.32 6.94 -23.26
CA TYR A 122 -8.72 7.22 -22.88
C TYR A 122 -9.12 8.61 -23.33
N SER A 123 -10.09 8.69 -24.25
CA SER A 123 -10.53 9.95 -24.86
C SER A 123 -11.17 10.97 -23.89
N ASN A 124 -11.54 10.53 -22.71
CA ASN A 124 -12.13 11.34 -21.64
C ASN A 124 -11.13 11.68 -20.51
N ILE A 125 -9.86 11.26 -20.63
CA ILE A 125 -8.82 11.54 -19.64
C ILE A 125 -7.77 12.47 -20.25
N CYS A 126 -7.50 13.59 -19.61
CA CYS A 126 -6.30 14.36 -19.86
C CYS A 126 -5.20 13.93 -18.89
N LEU A 127 -4.16 13.31 -19.40
CA LEU A 127 -3.00 12.92 -18.62
C LEU A 127 -1.89 13.98 -18.77
N CYS A 128 -1.49 14.59 -17.65
CA CYS A 128 -0.40 15.57 -17.61
C CYS A 128 0.76 15.00 -16.78
N ILE A 129 1.94 14.92 -17.36
CA ILE A 129 3.13 14.39 -16.71
C ILE A 129 4.12 15.52 -16.44
N THR A 130 4.77 15.54 -15.27
CA THR A 130 5.96 16.33 -15.07
C THR A 130 7.18 15.39 -14.95
N SER A 131 8.24 15.65 -15.72
CA SER A 131 9.43 14.81 -15.74
C SER A 131 10.72 15.61 -15.96
N ARG A 132 11.85 15.05 -15.49
CA ARG A 132 13.21 15.55 -15.80
C ARG A 132 13.79 14.90 -17.05
N ILE A 133 13.27 13.76 -17.44
CA ILE A 133 13.72 12.95 -18.58
C ILE A 133 12.70 13.00 -19.71
N SER A 134 13.18 12.80 -20.93
CA SER A 134 12.36 12.80 -22.13
C SER A 134 11.83 11.39 -22.51
N THR A 135 12.05 10.39 -21.68
CA THR A 135 11.50 9.04 -21.90
C THR A 135 10.01 9.07 -21.52
N ILE A 136 9.17 9.49 -22.46
CA ILE A 136 7.74 9.71 -22.32
C ILE A 136 7.04 8.96 -23.47
N PRO A 137 5.85 8.38 -23.28
CA PRO A 137 5.10 7.77 -24.38
C PRO A 137 4.89 8.72 -25.57
N PRO A 138 4.88 8.20 -26.83
CA PRO A 138 4.90 9.03 -28.03
C PRO A 138 3.67 9.90 -28.24
N ASP A 139 2.53 9.54 -27.64
CA ASP A 139 1.26 10.24 -27.79
C ASP A 139 1.19 11.57 -27.01
N PHE A 140 2.23 11.90 -26.21
CA PHE A 140 2.25 13.10 -25.40
C PHE A 140 2.81 14.31 -26.15
N GLU A 141 2.12 15.47 -26.08
CA GLU A 141 2.74 16.74 -26.47
C GLU A 141 3.75 17.15 -25.41
N THR A 142 5.03 17.23 -25.80
CA THR A 142 6.12 17.61 -24.87
C THR A 142 6.32 19.12 -24.86
N LEU A 143 6.40 19.67 -23.66
CA LEU A 143 6.65 21.09 -23.43
C LEU A 143 7.89 21.28 -22.55
N ASP A 144 8.96 21.77 -23.14
CA ASP A 144 10.15 22.15 -22.38
C ASP A 144 9.86 23.40 -21.53
N ILE A 145 10.08 23.29 -20.24
CA ILE A 145 9.90 24.40 -19.30
C ILE A 145 11.21 25.19 -19.21
N PRO A 146 11.25 26.43 -19.75
CA PRO A 146 12.44 27.26 -19.69
C PRO A 146 12.68 27.79 -18.29
N THR A 147 13.88 28.33 -18.05
CA THR A 147 14.18 29.14 -16.88
C THR A 147 13.33 30.42 -16.89
N LEU A 148 13.32 31.15 -15.78
CA LEU A 148 12.57 32.42 -15.69
C LEU A 148 13.15 33.44 -16.66
N SER A 149 12.30 34.35 -17.15
CA SER A 149 12.83 35.58 -17.80
C SER A 149 13.59 36.40 -16.77
N ALA A 150 14.51 37.26 -17.25
CA ALA A 150 15.27 38.14 -16.37
C ALA A 150 14.34 38.97 -15.45
N GLU A 151 13.24 39.47 -15.97
CA GLU A 151 12.25 40.24 -15.24
C GLU A 151 11.56 39.39 -14.16
N ALA A 152 11.08 38.20 -14.51
CA ALA A 152 10.44 37.27 -13.57
C ALA A 152 11.41 36.77 -12.48
N ALA A 153 12.67 36.56 -12.83
CA ALA A 153 13.73 36.21 -11.90
C ALA A 153 13.97 37.32 -10.86
N HIS A 154 14.04 38.57 -11.33
CA HIS A 154 14.12 39.74 -10.45
C HIS A 154 12.93 39.85 -9.53
N ASP A 155 11.72 39.76 -10.06
CA ASP A 155 10.51 39.86 -9.27
C ASP A 155 10.41 38.73 -8.23
N THR A 156 10.84 37.51 -8.58
CA THR A 156 10.91 36.39 -7.65
C THR A 156 11.90 36.68 -6.52
N PHE A 157 13.11 37.16 -6.85
CA PHE A 157 14.13 37.48 -5.86
C PHE A 157 13.66 38.56 -4.91
N TYR A 158 13.23 39.73 -5.42
CA TYR A 158 12.87 40.90 -4.60
C TYR A 158 11.53 40.76 -3.87
N ARG A 159 10.66 39.87 -4.29
CA ARG A 159 9.48 39.52 -3.53
C ARG A 159 9.82 38.84 -2.19
N ILE A 160 10.90 38.08 -2.16
CA ILE A 160 11.40 37.40 -0.95
C ILE A 160 12.35 38.33 -0.18
N TYR A 161 13.30 38.92 -0.88
CA TYR A 161 14.33 39.81 -0.33
C TYR A 161 13.85 41.25 -0.30
N LYS A 162 13.11 41.64 0.75
CA LYS A 162 12.34 42.90 0.84
C LYS A 162 13.18 44.16 1.22
N ASN A 163 14.43 44.01 1.61
CA ASN A 163 15.14 45.03 2.37
C ASN A 163 16.15 45.90 1.56
N VAL A 164 16.18 45.78 0.25
CA VAL A 164 17.19 46.49 -0.56
C VAL A 164 16.62 46.98 -1.89
N GLU A 165 17.08 48.17 -2.32
CA GLU A 165 16.78 48.69 -3.66
C GLU A 165 17.36 47.78 -4.77
N ARG A 166 16.66 47.68 -5.89
CA ARG A 166 17.09 46.91 -7.07
C ARG A 166 18.49 47.40 -7.53
N SER A 167 19.51 46.54 -7.44
CA SER A 167 20.89 46.89 -7.67
C SER A 167 21.55 46.01 -8.75
N HIS A 168 22.52 46.57 -9.48
CA HIS A 168 23.28 45.90 -10.52
C HIS A 168 23.98 44.60 -10.08
N PRO A 169 24.62 44.50 -8.90
CA PRO A 169 25.29 43.27 -8.47
C PRO A 169 24.39 42.07 -8.37
N VAL A 170 23.12 42.24 -8.01
CA VAL A 170 22.13 41.11 -7.94
C VAL A 170 21.83 40.56 -9.33
N ASN A 171 21.79 41.44 -10.36
CA ASN A 171 21.53 41.00 -11.74
C ASN A 171 22.58 40.00 -12.23
N ASP A 172 23.84 40.21 -11.89
CA ASP A 172 24.95 39.36 -12.31
C ASP A 172 24.89 38.00 -11.59
N ILE A 173 24.45 37.98 -10.33
CA ILE A 173 24.22 36.72 -9.60
C ILE A 173 23.05 35.97 -10.24
N LEU A 174 21.91 36.62 -10.50
CA LEU A 174 20.74 35.97 -11.13
C LEU A 174 21.07 35.40 -12.51
N LYS A 175 21.86 36.09 -13.32
CA LYS A 175 22.38 35.56 -14.59
C LYS A 175 23.25 34.32 -14.40
N ARG A 176 24.13 34.31 -13.39
CA ARG A 176 25.00 33.15 -13.07
C ARG A 176 24.23 31.98 -12.49
N LEU A 177 23.03 32.22 -11.94
CA LEU A 177 22.05 31.18 -11.54
C LEU A 177 21.23 30.69 -12.74
N ASP A 178 21.52 31.12 -13.97
CA ASP A 178 20.77 30.83 -15.19
C ASP A 178 19.26 31.12 -15.03
N PHE A 179 18.91 32.07 -14.17
CA PHE A 179 17.51 32.37 -13.79
C PHE A 179 16.72 31.19 -13.29
N HIS A 180 17.41 30.23 -12.64
CA HIS A 180 16.79 29.02 -12.14
C HIS A 180 15.90 29.28 -10.89
N PRO A 181 14.60 29.00 -10.91
CA PRO A 181 13.63 29.42 -9.88
C PRO A 181 14.00 29.00 -8.45
N LEU A 182 14.33 27.72 -8.27
CA LEU A 182 14.66 27.20 -6.93
C LEU A 182 15.95 27.82 -6.38
N SER A 183 16.98 27.95 -7.21
CA SER A 183 18.24 28.59 -6.81
C SER A 183 18.03 30.04 -6.39
N ILE A 184 17.21 30.79 -7.15
CA ILE A 184 16.85 32.18 -6.82
C ILE A 184 16.09 32.25 -5.49
N THR A 185 15.10 31.35 -5.28
CA THR A 185 14.31 31.30 -4.05
C THR A 185 15.18 31.02 -2.83
N LEU A 186 16.06 30.03 -2.90
CA LEU A 186 16.99 29.69 -1.82
C LEU A 186 17.92 30.86 -1.51
N LEU A 187 18.55 31.46 -2.54
CA LEU A 187 19.45 32.58 -2.36
C LEU A 187 18.75 33.80 -1.75
N ALA A 188 17.57 34.16 -2.25
CA ALA A 188 16.79 35.28 -1.74
C ALA A 188 16.37 35.06 -0.28
N THR A 189 15.97 33.84 0.05
CA THR A 189 15.56 33.45 1.41
C THR A 189 16.73 33.61 2.40
N ILE A 190 17.89 33.09 2.06
CA ILE A 190 19.08 33.19 2.92
C ILE A 190 19.49 34.65 3.10
N ALA A 191 19.57 35.41 2.00
CA ALA A 191 19.94 36.81 2.04
C ALA A 191 19.00 37.63 2.91
N HIS A 192 17.69 37.36 2.83
CA HIS A 192 16.66 38.01 3.63
C HIS A 192 16.81 37.71 5.14
N HIS A 193 16.89 36.43 5.50
CA HIS A 193 16.95 36.01 6.91
C HIS A 193 18.25 36.38 7.60
N ASN A 194 19.37 36.33 6.88
CA ASN A 194 20.67 36.77 7.41
C ASN A 194 20.88 38.30 7.33
N ARG A 195 19.91 39.05 6.80
CA ARG A 195 20.00 40.53 6.61
C ARG A 195 21.25 40.94 5.88
N TRP A 196 21.67 40.17 4.89
CA TRP A 196 22.86 40.55 4.08
C TRP A 196 22.49 41.72 3.19
N ASP A 197 23.43 42.66 3.07
CA ASP A 197 23.37 43.64 2.01
C ASP A 197 23.89 43.04 0.69
N THR A 198 23.77 43.76 -0.41
CA THR A 198 24.17 43.28 -1.74
C THR A 198 25.65 42.97 -1.86
N VAL A 199 26.51 43.71 -1.14
CA VAL A 199 27.95 43.51 -1.11
C VAL A 199 28.29 42.19 -0.41
N ARG A 200 27.71 41.97 0.74
CA ARG A 200 27.90 40.72 1.50
C ARG A 200 27.35 39.53 0.75
N LEU A 201 26.13 39.66 0.16
CA LEU A 201 25.54 38.61 -0.66
C LEU A 201 26.49 38.19 -1.82
N THR A 202 27.05 39.14 -2.54
CA THR A 202 27.99 38.85 -3.63
C THR A 202 29.24 38.14 -3.11
N LYS A 203 29.81 38.62 -2.02
CA LYS A 203 31.01 38.02 -1.40
C LYS A 203 30.79 36.59 -0.93
N GLU A 204 29.69 36.33 -0.22
CA GLU A 204 29.36 34.96 0.25
C GLU A 204 29.03 34.03 -0.93
N TRP A 205 28.34 34.53 -1.96
CA TRP A 205 28.09 33.77 -3.18
C TRP A 205 29.41 33.39 -3.91
N GLU A 206 30.36 34.31 -4.06
CA GLU A 206 31.62 34.03 -4.71
C GLU A 206 32.49 33.04 -3.92
N ARG A 207 32.46 33.12 -2.59
CA ARG A 207 33.18 32.21 -1.70
C ARG A 207 32.73 30.76 -1.86
N HIS A 208 31.43 30.49 -1.86
CA HIS A 208 30.89 29.14 -1.94
C HIS A 208 30.83 28.56 -3.35
N ARG A 209 30.90 29.42 -4.38
CA ARG A 209 30.96 28.98 -5.77
C ARG A 209 32.24 28.21 -6.11
N THR A 210 33.35 28.52 -5.48
CA THR A 210 34.63 27.83 -5.70
C THR A 210 34.66 26.42 -5.18
N ASP A 211 33.90 26.11 -4.14
CA ASP A 211 33.83 24.77 -3.53
C ASP A 211 32.91 23.80 -4.32
N ALA A 212 31.94 24.32 -5.05
CA ALA A 212 30.96 23.53 -5.82
C ALA A 212 31.43 23.10 -7.23
N LEU A 213 32.68 23.38 -7.61
CA LEU A 213 33.21 23.14 -8.97
C LEU A 213 33.46 21.66 -9.32
N HIS A 214 33.30 20.73 -8.39
CA HIS A 214 33.72 19.33 -8.55
C HIS A 214 32.62 18.36 -8.95
N THR A 215 31.32 18.77 -9.04
CA THR A 215 30.22 17.90 -9.41
C THR A 215 29.52 18.31 -10.70
N HIS A 216 29.24 17.33 -11.58
CA HIS A 216 28.58 17.53 -12.88
C HIS A 216 27.06 17.67 -12.75
N HIS A 217 26.45 18.54 -13.60
CA HIS A 217 24.99 18.81 -13.74
C HIS A 217 24.28 19.46 -12.52
N ASN A 218 23.95 20.73 -12.60
CA ASN A 218 23.30 21.63 -11.62
C ASN A 218 24.26 22.39 -10.66
N LYS A 219 25.39 22.86 -11.15
CA LYS A 219 26.38 23.61 -10.35
C LYS A 219 25.82 24.79 -9.56
N SER A 220 24.80 25.47 -10.07
CA SER A 220 24.21 26.65 -9.43
C SER A 220 23.29 26.26 -8.25
N LEU A 221 22.54 25.16 -8.35
CA LEU A 221 21.67 24.70 -7.30
C LEU A 221 22.47 24.13 -6.12
N ALA A 222 23.46 23.27 -6.39
CA ALA A 222 24.32 22.69 -5.35
C ALA A 222 25.05 23.82 -4.57
N ALA A 223 25.62 24.83 -5.26
CA ALA A 223 26.22 25.96 -4.60
C ALA A 223 25.23 26.73 -3.71
N THR A 224 24.00 26.88 -4.14
CA THR A 224 22.97 27.57 -3.37
C THR A 224 22.52 26.75 -2.14
N ILE A 225 22.46 25.44 -2.25
CA ILE A 225 22.19 24.54 -1.12
C ILE A 225 23.32 24.63 -0.09
N GLU A 226 24.58 24.50 -0.52
CA GLU A 226 25.72 24.59 0.39
C GLU A 226 25.83 25.98 1.05
N LEU A 227 25.50 27.06 0.34
CA LEU A 227 25.38 28.38 0.92
C LEU A 227 24.28 28.45 2.01
N SER A 228 23.16 27.75 1.81
CA SER A 228 22.11 27.65 2.81
C SER A 228 22.57 26.92 4.07
N LEU A 229 23.30 25.82 3.88
CA LEU A 229 23.87 25.04 4.97
C LEU A 229 25.01 25.78 5.70
N ALA A 230 25.74 26.63 5.01
CA ALA A 230 26.79 27.49 5.60
C ALA A 230 26.24 28.74 6.29
N SER A 231 24.96 29.03 6.17
CA SER A 231 24.36 30.24 6.77
C SER A 231 24.45 30.22 8.30
N PRO A 232 24.68 31.40 8.94
CA PRO A 232 24.73 31.48 10.41
C PRO A 232 23.50 30.90 11.11
N MET A 233 22.33 31.04 10.52
CA MET A 233 21.07 30.51 11.04
C MET A 233 21.07 28.96 11.06
N PHE A 234 21.58 28.33 10.00
CA PHE A 234 21.70 26.87 9.95
C PHE A 234 22.79 26.38 10.89
N GLN A 235 23.96 27.01 10.90
CA GLN A 235 25.09 26.64 11.74
C GLN A 235 24.77 26.75 13.25
N ALA A 236 23.88 27.67 13.63
CA ALA A 236 23.42 27.80 15.01
C ALA A 236 22.56 26.64 15.50
N LEU A 237 22.08 25.74 14.60
CA LEU A 237 21.31 24.57 14.97
C LEU A 237 22.16 23.41 15.52
N GLY A 238 23.48 23.51 15.38
CA GLY A 238 24.41 22.49 15.89
C GLY A 238 24.78 21.41 14.86
N PRO A 239 25.61 20.44 15.25
CA PRO A 239 26.21 19.46 14.35
C PRO A 239 25.21 18.48 13.73
N ASP A 240 24.10 18.20 14.42
CA ASP A 240 23.14 17.19 14.02
C ASP A 240 22.20 17.66 12.91
N ALA A 241 22.14 18.98 12.64
CA ALA A 241 21.18 19.56 11.70
C ALA A 241 21.31 18.99 10.28
N ARG A 242 22.56 18.81 9.79
CA ARG A 242 22.79 18.23 8.46
C ARG A 242 22.35 16.75 8.40
N GLY A 243 22.62 16.00 9.47
CA GLY A 243 22.17 14.61 9.59
C GLY A 243 20.64 14.49 9.59
N LEU A 244 19.95 15.40 10.27
CA LEU A 244 18.47 15.45 10.27
C LEU A 244 17.91 15.74 8.88
N LEU A 245 18.52 16.66 8.12
CA LEU A 245 18.16 16.84 6.71
C LEU A 245 18.35 15.57 5.90
N GLY A 246 19.45 14.84 6.13
CA GLY A 246 19.69 13.54 5.50
C GLY A 246 18.61 12.50 5.81
N VAL A 247 18.12 12.46 7.05
CA VAL A 247 16.98 11.58 7.43
C VAL A 247 15.69 11.99 6.71
N ILE A 248 15.38 13.30 6.64
CA ILE A 248 14.21 13.78 5.89
C ILE A 248 14.35 13.46 4.39
N ALA A 249 15.55 13.59 3.84
CA ALA A 249 15.84 13.28 2.44
C ALA A 249 15.70 11.78 2.13
N PHE A 250 16.06 10.93 3.09
CA PHE A 250 16.01 9.48 2.94
C PHE A 250 14.57 8.95 2.83
N PHE A 251 13.64 9.47 3.64
CA PHE A 251 12.26 8.97 3.65
C PHE A 251 11.41 9.54 2.50
N PRO A 252 10.70 8.70 1.70
CA PRO A 252 9.86 9.16 0.59
C PRO A 252 8.76 10.14 1.01
N GLN A 253 8.12 9.91 2.15
CA GLN A 253 7.11 10.81 2.69
C GLN A 253 7.72 11.97 3.52
N GLY A 254 9.00 11.90 3.86
CA GLY A 254 9.64 12.75 4.86
C GLY A 254 9.43 12.20 6.27
N VAL A 255 9.49 13.06 7.29
CA VAL A 255 9.36 12.70 8.71
C VAL A 255 8.06 13.28 9.26
N ASP A 256 7.24 12.45 9.91
CA ASP A 256 6.04 12.89 10.61
C ASP A 256 6.42 13.77 11.81
N GLU A 257 5.84 14.97 11.90
CA GLU A 257 6.14 15.92 12.99
C GLU A 257 5.81 15.35 14.37
N SER A 258 4.82 14.49 14.50
CA SER A 258 4.46 13.83 15.76
C SER A 258 5.49 12.81 16.24
N ASN A 259 6.34 12.32 15.34
CA ASN A 259 7.36 11.32 15.62
C ASN A 259 8.74 11.91 15.96
N ILE A 260 8.92 13.23 15.84
CA ILE A 260 10.23 13.89 15.99
C ILE A 260 10.88 13.61 17.34
N GLU A 261 10.13 13.78 18.43
CA GLU A 261 10.65 13.56 19.79
C GLU A 261 11.03 12.10 20.05
N TRP A 262 10.27 11.20 19.45
CA TRP A 262 10.52 9.77 19.56
C TRP A 262 11.70 9.32 18.68
N LEU A 263 11.82 9.84 17.45
CA LEU A 263 12.91 9.49 16.54
C LEU A 263 14.26 10.07 16.96
N PHE A 264 14.25 11.23 17.61
CA PHE A 264 15.46 11.97 17.95
C PHE A 264 15.46 12.40 19.42
N PRO A 265 15.37 11.45 20.39
CA PRO A 265 15.26 11.77 21.80
C PRO A 265 16.50 12.48 22.37
N THR A 266 17.64 12.37 21.69
CA THR A 266 18.90 13.01 22.07
C THR A 266 19.07 14.43 21.52
N ILE A 267 18.18 14.87 20.62
CA ILE A 267 18.25 16.17 19.99
C ILE A 267 17.25 17.13 20.66
N PRO A 268 17.72 18.01 21.57
CA PRO A 268 16.82 18.99 22.20
C PRO A 268 16.20 19.91 21.15
N SER A 269 14.90 20.15 21.25
CA SER A 269 14.21 21.10 20.37
C SER A 269 14.14 20.69 18.89
N GLY A 270 14.04 19.42 18.56
CA GLY A 270 13.91 18.94 17.18
C GLY A 270 12.85 19.70 16.37
N ALA A 271 11.68 20.01 16.97
CA ALA A 271 10.64 20.81 16.34
C ALA A 271 11.11 22.21 15.93
N ASN A 272 11.99 22.87 16.72
CA ASN A 272 12.55 24.16 16.35
C ASN A 272 13.52 24.05 15.18
N ILE A 273 14.30 22.97 15.10
CA ILE A 273 15.21 22.70 14.00
C ILE A 273 14.42 22.58 12.68
N PHE A 274 13.33 21.82 12.67
CA PHE A 274 12.48 21.70 11.49
C PHE A 274 11.80 23.01 11.10
N ASN A 275 11.44 23.86 12.07
CA ASN A 275 10.96 25.22 11.77
C ASN A 275 12.01 26.03 11.01
N VAL A 276 13.28 25.98 11.45
CA VAL A 276 14.36 26.70 10.76
C VAL A 276 14.59 26.11 9.36
N PHE A 277 14.51 24.79 9.17
CA PHE A 277 14.60 24.20 7.84
C PHE A 277 13.51 24.72 6.89
N CYS A 278 12.27 24.84 7.39
CA CYS A 278 11.18 25.44 6.61
C CYS A 278 11.42 26.93 6.32
N ILE A 279 11.91 27.70 7.30
CA ILE A 279 12.27 29.10 7.12
C ILE A 279 13.34 29.28 6.05
N LEU A 280 14.35 28.40 6.01
CA LEU A 280 15.41 28.43 5.01
C LEU A 280 14.97 27.83 3.65
N SER A 281 13.71 27.44 3.49
CA SER A 281 13.17 26.79 2.29
C SER A 281 13.87 25.47 1.91
N LEU A 282 14.51 24.82 2.87
CA LEU A 282 15.12 23.49 2.69
C LEU A 282 14.07 22.38 2.78
N THR A 283 13.05 22.61 3.60
CA THR A 283 11.93 21.67 3.76
C THR A 283 10.59 22.42 3.72
N TYR A 284 9.51 21.68 3.61
CA TYR A 284 8.14 22.20 3.73
C TYR A 284 7.23 21.18 4.40
N ARG A 285 6.07 21.62 4.89
CA ARG A 285 5.07 20.77 5.55
C ARG A 285 4.00 20.34 4.57
N SER A 286 3.67 19.06 4.60
CA SER A 286 2.61 18.47 3.79
C SER A 286 1.97 17.29 4.52
N GLY A 287 0.66 17.38 4.81
CA GLY A 287 -0.10 16.27 5.41
C GLY A 287 0.42 15.78 6.78
N GLY A 288 1.01 16.65 7.59
CA GLY A 288 1.63 16.30 8.89
C GLY A 288 3.10 15.90 8.80
N PHE A 289 3.64 15.73 7.58
CA PHE A 289 5.04 15.39 7.35
C PHE A 289 5.88 16.63 7.03
N VAL A 290 7.12 16.63 7.53
CA VAL A 290 8.19 17.52 7.07
C VAL A 290 8.94 16.82 5.94
N THR A 291 8.88 17.38 4.75
CA THR A 291 9.45 16.79 3.53
C THR A 291 10.25 17.85 2.74
N MET A 292 10.90 17.44 1.67
CA MET A 292 11.66 18.36 0.82
C MET A 292 11.41 18.11 -0.66
N LEU A 293 11.78 19.10 -1.47
CA LEU A 293 11.72 18.98 -2.93
C LEU A 293 12.75 17.95 -3.42
N ALA A 294 12.40 17.22 -4.49
CA ALA A 294 13.25 16.18 -5.04
C ALA A 294 14.70 16.62 -5.34
N PRO A 295 14.99 17.81 -5.89
CA PRO A 295 16.38 18.24 -6.11
C PRO A 295 17.19 18.44 -4.83
N LEU A 296 16.53 18.83 -3.74
CA LEU A 296 17.18 18.94 -2.42
C LEU A 296 17.40 17.55 -1.82
N ARG A 297 16.42 16.66 -1.98
CA ARG A 297 16.50 15.27 -1.56
C ARG A 297 17.70 14.57 -2.22
N ASP A 298 17.83 14.66 -3.54
CA ASP A 298 18.92 14.04 -4.30
C ASP A 298 20.31 14.52 -3.85
N HIS A 299 20.42 15.78 -3.41
CA HIS A 299 21.69 16.36 -2.94
C HIS A 299 22.00 16.01 -1.47
N LEU A 300 20.98 15.85 -0.64
CA LEU A 300 21.13 15.70 0.82
C LEU A 300 20.94 14.24 1.29
N CYS A 301 20.39 13.36 0.46
CA CYS A 301 20.24 11.94 0.79
C CYS A 301 21.62 11.28 0.95
N PRO A 302 21.86 10.56 2.06
CA PRO A 302 23.12 9.87 2.26
C PRO A 302 23.37 8.80 1.19
N GLU A 303 24.52 8.84 0.52
CA GLU A 303 24.92 7.80 -0.45
C GLU A 303 25.02 6.39 0.19
N ASN A 304 25.47 6.34 1.43
CA ASN A 304 25.52 5.11 2.22
C ASN A 304 24.78 5.31 3.54
N PRO A 305 23.56 4.74 3.69
CA PRO A 305 22.77 4.86 4.90
C PRO A 305 23.47 4.38 6.18
N ASN A 306 24.31 3.35 6.09
CA ASN A 306 25.06 2.82 7.24
C ASN A 306 26.13 3.76 7.77
N LEU A 307 26.57 4.74 7.00
CA LEU A 307 27.54 5.75 7.42
C LEU A 307 26.88 6.98 8.08
N SER A 308 25.56 7.07 8.09
CA SER A 308 24.81 8.15 8.72
C SER A 308 24.40 7.74 10.14
N PRO A 309 25.03 8.30 11.22
CA PRO A 309 24.71 7.92 12.59
C PRO A 309 23.23 8.14 12.96
N LEU A 310 22.64 9.26 12.53
CA LEU A 310 21.24 9.57 12.79
C LEU A 310 20.28 8.64 12.02
N LEU A 311 20.61 8.25 10.80
CA LEU A 311 19.80 7.30 10.05
C LEU A 311 19.88 5.90 10.64
N CYS A 312 21.06 5.50 11.15
CA CYS A 312 21.19 4.25 11.92
C CYS A 312 20.35 4.28 13.20
N THR A 313 20.37 5.38 13.95
CA THR A 313 19.53 5.54 15.14
C THR A 313 18.03 5.50 14.76
N THR A 314 17.65 6.17 13.68
CA THR A 314 16.29 6.15 13.16
C THR A 314 15.85 4.72 12.78
N LYS A 315 16.72 3.96 12.09
CA LYS A 315 16.50 2.54 11.78
C LYS A 315 16.23 1.74 13.06
N GLU A 316 17.07 1.87 14.07
CA GLU A 316 16.89 1.15 15.34
C GLU A 316 15.56 1.51 16.03
N CYS A 317 15.13 2.78 15.97
CA CYS A 317 13.84 3.21 16.48
C CYS A 317 12.68 2.52 15.75
N TYR A 318 12.68 2.52 14.42
CA TYR A 318 11.66 1.83 13.63
C TYR A 318 11.67 0.32 13.87
N PHE A 319 12.84 -0.31 13.90
CA PHE A 319 12.98 -1.74 14.12
C PHE A 319 12.52 -2.16 15.52
N GLY A 320 12.90 -1.40 16.55
CA GLY A 320 12.43 -1.64 17.91
C GLY A 320 10.92 -1.59 18.04
N ARG A 321 10.28 -0.61 17.38
CA ARG A 321 8.83 -0.45 17.41
C ARG A 321 8.09 -1.52 16.63
N LEU A 322 8.61 -1.92 15.46
CA LEU A 322 8.05 -3.01 14.64
C LEU A 322 8.17 -4.38 15.33
N SER A 323 9.18 -4.58 16.19
CA SER A 323 9.40 -5.85 16.87
C SER A 323 8.46 -6.11 18.07
N VAL A 324 7.64 -5.13 18.45
CA VAL A 324 6.70 -5.24 19.59
C VAL A 324 5.41 -5.93 19.19
N GLY A 325 5.37 -7.16 18.89
CA GLY A 325 4.22 -8.03 18.53
C GLY A 325 2.84 -7.36 18.35
N LEU A 326 2.23 -7.53 17.18
CA LEU A 326 1.09 -6.73 16.68
C LEU A 326 -0.28 -7.42 16.78
N TYR A 327 -0.39 -8.48 17.59
CA TYR A 327 -1.65 -9.21 17.74
C TYR A 327 -2.69 -8.44 18.56
N PRO A 328 -4.00 -8.57 18.22
CA PRO A 328 -5.08 -8.08 19.07
C PRO A 328 -4.91 -8.57 20.52
N GLY A 329 -4.99 -7.65 21.47
CA GLY A 329 -4.81 -7.96 22.90
C GLY A 329 -3.36 -7.97 23.40
N LYS A 330 -2.35 -7.80 22.51
CA LYS A 330 -0.96 -7.60 22.91
C LYS A 330 -0.57 -6.11 22.93
N PRO A 331 0.45 -5.72 23.71
CA PRO A 331 0.83 -4.30 23.87
C PRO A 331 1.10 -3.56 22.56
N GLY A 332 1.59 -4.23 21.53
CA GLY A 332 1.92 -3.64 20.23
C GLY A 332 0.72 -3.32 19.33
N PHE A 333 -0.50 -3.73 19.68
CA PHE A 333 -1.67 -3.49 18.81
C PHE A 333 -1.98 -2.00 18.62
N LYS A 334 -1.63 -1.15 19.59
CA LYS A 334 -1.76 0.32 19.49
C LYS A 334 -0.88 0.92 18.38
N GLU A 335 0.16 0.21 17.98
CA GLU A 335 1.09 0.64 16.94
C GLU A 335 0.54 0.46 15.51
N ALA A 336 -0.56 -0.26 15.33
CA ALA A 336 -1.15 -0.52 14.02
C ALA A 336 -1.50 0.76 13.26
N GLN A 337 -2.01 1.79 13.93
CA GLN A 337 -2.31 3.07 13.30
C GLN A 337 -1.04 3.79 12.83
N TRP A 338 0.01 3.76 13.64
CA TRP A 338 1.31 4.34 13.29
C TRP A 338 1.92 3.60 12.08
N ILE A 339 1.95 2.26 12.09
CA ILE A 339 2.48 1.49 10.97
C ILE A 339 1.71 1.79 9.68
N ASN A 340 0.38 1.94 9.77
CA ASN A 340 -0.45 2.30 8.62
C ASN A 340 -0.18 3.72 8.08
N SER A 341 0.22 4.67 8.92
CA SER A 341 0.60 6.02 8.48
C SER A 341 1.99 6.09 7.89
N GLU A 342 2.90 5.23 8.35
CA GLU A 342 4.31 5.19 7.97
C GLU A 342 4.63 4.03 7.00
N ASP A 343 3.63 3.33 6.47
CA ASP A 343 3.82 2.08 5.71
C ASP A 343 4.79 2.24 4.52
N VAL A 344 4.75 3.37 3.83
CA VAL A 344 5.66 3.70 2.72
C VAL A 344 7.10 3.93 3.20
N ASN A 345 7.26 4.66 4.32
CA ASN A 345 8.58 4.90 4.90
C ASN A 345 9.20 3.61 5.45
N ILE A 346 8.38 2.77 6.11
CA ILE A 346 8.81 1.45 6.62
C ILE A 346 9.25 0.55 5.47
N GLU A 347 8.45 0.44 4.41
CA GLU A 347 8.77 -0.41 3.27
C GLU A 347 10.06 0.06 2.56
N HIS A 348 10.24 1.38 2.39
CA HIS A 348 11.47 1.94 1.85
C HIS A 348 12.69 1.66 2.75
N LEU A 349 12.53 1.84 4.06
CA LEU A 349 13.59 1.54 5.04
C LEU A 349 14.02 0.06 4.94
N LEU A 350 13.05 -0.85 4.92
CA LEU A 350 13.32 -2.28 4.81
C LEU A 350 13.93 -2.63 3.45
N ASP A 351 13.45 -2.04 2.35
CA ASP A 351 14.00 -2.26 1.01
C ASP A 351 15.48 -1.86 0.93
N VAL A 352 15.84 -0.69 1.45
CA VAL A 352 17.23 -0.22 1.46
C VAL A 352 18.10 -1.09 2.36
N PHE A 353 17.68 -1.33 3.61
CA PHE A 353 18.53 -2.05 4.57
C PHE A 353 18.64 -3.55 4.28
N THR A 354 17.68 -4.17 3.61
CA THR A 354 17.84 -5.54 3.07
C THR A 354 18.85 -5.63 1.94
N THR A 355 19.21 -4.50 1.32
CA THR A 355 20.25 -4.45 0.29
C THR A 355 21.63 -4.16 0.88
N VAL A 356 21.73 -3.17 1.80
CA VAL A 356 23.03 -2.72 2.34
C VAL A 356 23.51 -3.54 3.53
N ASP A 357 22.61 -4.27 4.19
CA ASP A 357 22.86 -5.11 5.38
C ASP A 357 22.22 -6.52 5.20
N ALA A 358 22.35 -7.06 4.01
CA ALA A 358 21.67 -8.28 3.57
C ALA A 358 21.93 -9.51 4.46
N ASP A 359 23.11 -9.58 5.08
CA ASP A 359 23.50 -10.69 5.95
C ASP A 359 22.98 -10.54 7.39
N SER A 360 22.36 -9.41 7.74
CA SER A 360 21.82 -9.16 9.08
C SER A 360 20.49 -9.86 9.30
N ASN A 361 20.47 -10.84 10.20
CA ASN A 361 19.22 -11.51 10.60
C ASN A 361 18.19 -10.52 11.14
N GLY A 362 18.62 -9.47 11.86
CA GLY A 362 17.74 -8.48 12.47
C GLY A 362 16.87 -7.75 11.47
N VAL A 363 17.38 -7.40 10.30
CA VAL A 363 16.61 -6.76 9.23
C VAL A 363 15.50 -7.67 8.71
N TRP A 364 15.83 -8.94 8.47
CA TRP A 364 14.86 -9.92 7.94
C TRP A 364 13.81 -10.35 8.96
N ASP A 365 14.17 -10.37 10.25
CA ASP A 365 13.18 -10.60 11.32
C ASP A 365 12.16 -9.46 11.36
N VAL A 366 12.61 -8.19 11.21
CA VAL A 366 11.70 -7.04 11.14
C VAL A 366 10.84 -7.06 9.87
N CYS A 367 11.39 -7.51 8.73
CA CYS A 367 10.58 -7.74 7.52
C CYS A 367 9.44 -8.72 7.80
N SER A 368 9.73 -9.79 8.55
CA SER A 368 8.70 -10.78 8.92
C SER A 368 7.62 -10.17 9.82
N TYR A 369 7.97 -9.31 10.79
CA TYR A 369 7.00 -8.60 11.63
C TYR A 369 6.15 -7.60 10.85
N PHE A 370 6.76 -6.89 9.90
CA PHE A 370 6.01 -5.98 9.03
C PHE A 370 5.00 -6.73 8.15
N MET A 371 5.39 -7.86 7.55
CA MET A 371 4.48 -8.71 6.79
C MET A 371 3.36 -9.27 7.66
N GLU A 372 3.65 -9.67 8.90
CA GLU A 372 2.64 -10.10 9.87
C GLU A 372 1.62 -8.99 10.19
N HIS A 373 2.07 -7.74 10.28
CA HIS A 373 1.15 -6.60 10.41
C HIS A 373 0.25 -6.46 9.18
N LEU A 374 0.80 -6.62 7.98
CA LEU A 374 0.02 -6.54 6.74
C LEU A 374 -1.04 -7.65 6.66
N ASP A 375 -0.75 -8.87 7.14
CA ASP A 375 -1.71 -9.97 7.22
C ASP A 375 -3.00 -9.56 7.95
N TRP A 376 -2.87 -8.77 9.01
CA TRP A 376 -4.00 -8.40 9.87
C TRP A 376 -4.73 -7.13 9.44
N HIS A 377 -4.05 -6.20 8.76
CA HIS A 377 -4.57 -4.85 8.57
C HIS A 377 -4.73 -4.42 7.12
N LYS A 378 -3.83 -4.83 6.24
CA LYS A 378 -3.82 -4.45 4.82
C LYS A 378 -3.12 -5.51 3.97
N PRO A 379 -3.73 -6.66 3.72
CA PRO A 379 -3.12 -7.68 2.86
C PRO A 379 -2.79 -7.08 1.48
N ARG A 380 -1.52 -7.11 1.12
CA ARG A 380 -1.03 -6.62 -0.17
C ARG A 380 0.31 -7.26 -0.52
N PRO A 381 0.65 -7.36 -1.80
CA PRO A 381 2.01 -7.70 -2.21
C PRO A 381 3.03 -6.72 -1.62
N VAL A 382 4.21 -7.23 -1.26
CA VAL A 382 5.32 -6.42 -0.75
C VAL A 382 6.47 -6.41 -1.74
N LEU A 383 7.20 -5.29 -1.82
CA LEU A 383 8.39 -5.16 -2.68
C LEU A 383 9.51 -6.14 -2.30
N LEU A 384 9.50 -6.61 -1.06
CA LEU A 384 10.52 -7.50 -0.51
C LEU A 384 10.44 -8.93 -1.07
N GLY A 385 9.35 -9.33 -1.72
CA GLY A 385 9.15 -10.70 -2.22
C GLY A 385 10.34 -11.24 -3.01
N PRO A 386 10.79 -10.58 -4.08
CA PRO A 386 11.95 -11.04 -4.87
C PRO A 386 13.25 -11.11 -4.08
N LYS A 387 13.46 -10.20 -3.12
CA LYS A 387 14.66 -10.22 -2.26
C LYS A 387 14.62 -11.38 -1.28
N ILE A 388 13.46 -11.69 -0.69
CA ILE A 388 13.24 -12.83 0.20
C ILE A 388 13.53 -14.14 -0.56
N GLU A 389 13.01 -14.28 -1.77
CA GLU A 389 13.28 -15.46 -2.60
C GLU A 389 14.74 -15.58 -2.99
N GLY A 390 15.41 -14.47 -3.28
CA GLY A 390 16.84 -14.39 -3.61
C GLY A 390 17.78 -14.70 -2.45
N LEU A 391 17.31 -14.72 -1.20
CA LEU A 391 18.15 -15.10 -0.06
C LEU A 391 18.71 -16.52 -0.23
N PRO A 392 19.95 -16.79 0.22
CA PRO A 392 20.47 -18.15 0.29
C PRO A 392 19.58 -19.06 1.14
N ASP A 393 19.40 -20.32 0.74
CA ASP A 393 18.61 -21.31 1.51
C ASP A 393 19.18 -21.55 2.92
N THR A 394 20.46 -21.23 3.11
CA THR A 394 21.15 -21.30 4.42
C THR A 394 20.84 -20.13 5.32
N HIS A 395 20.27 -19.01 4.79
CA HIS A 395 19.98 -17.84 5.58
C HIS A 395 18.92 -18.14 6.68
N PRO A 396 19.19 -17.85 7.95
CA PRO A 396 18.33 -18.30 9.06
C PRO A 396 16.91 -17.75 9.00
N SER A 397 16.69 -16.50 8.61
CA SER A 397 15.35 -15.89 8.55
C SER A 397 14.56 -16.24 7.28
N LYS A 398 15.19 -16.82 6.22
CA LYS A 398 14.51 -17.10 4.94
C LYS A 398 13.21 -17.89 5.08
N PRO A 399 13.16 -19.02 5.80
CA PRO A 399 11.92 -19.81 5.85
C PRO A 399 10.78 -19.03 6.54
N ARG A 400 11.08 -18.27 7.59
CA ARG A 400 10.07 -17.44 8.27
C ARG A 400 9.55 -16.33 7.35
N CYS A 401 10.43 -15.65 6.61
CA CYS A 401 10.03 -14.64 5.64
C CYS A 401 9.18 -15.23 4.50
N LEU A 402 9.56 -16.40 3.96
CA LEU A 402 8.77 -17.10 2.95
C LEU A 402 7.40 -17.52 3.46
N LEU A 403 7.32 -17.99 4.72
CA LEU A 403 6.06 -18.33 5.35
C LEU A 403 5.14 -17.10 5.40
N ARG A 404 5.62 -15.96 5.91
CA ARG A 404 4.82 -14.74 5.99
C ARG A 404 4.40 -14.24 4.61
N LEU A 405 5.30 -14.27 3.63
CA LEU A 405 4.97 -13.91 2.26
C LEU A 405 3.88 -14.82 1.66
N SER A 406 3.93 -16.11 1.97
CA SER A 406 2.91 -17.07 1.50
C SER A 406 1.52 -16.80 2.11
N LEU A 407 1.45 -16.36 3.38
CA LEU A 407 0.19 -15.99 4.02
C LEU A 407 -0.43 -14.76 3.36
N LEU A 408 0.38 -13.75 3.00
CA LEU A 408 -0.10 -12.60 2.23
C LEU A 408 -0.70 -13.04 0.88
N PHE A 409 -0.10 -14.01 0.19
CA PHE A 409 -0.66 -14.54 -1.06
C PHE A 409 -1.98 -15.28 -0.85
N ILE A 410 -2.19 -15.96 0.30
CA ILE A 410 -3.50 -16.55 0.62
C ILE A 410 -4.57 -15.45 0.71
N LEU A 411 -4.27 -14.37 1.41
CA LEU A 411 -5.21 -13.29 1.67
C LEU A 411 -5.59 -12.49 0.41
N VAL A 412 -4.68 -12.43 -0.57
CA VAL A 412 -4.98 -11.83 -1.89
C VAL A 412 -5.52 -12.84 -2.92
N GLY A 413 -5.79 -14.09 -2.51
CA GLY A 413 -6.40 -15.12 -3.37
C GLY A 413 -5.43 -15.84 -4.31
N ASN A 414 -4.12 -15.56 -4.25
CA ASN A 414 -3.11 -16.23 -5.07
C ASN A 414 -2.61 -17.54 -4.42
N TYR A 415 -3.49 -18.54 -4.38
CA TYR A 415 -3.23 -19.81 -3.70
C TYR A 415 -2.13 -20.64 -4.36
N ALA A 416 -1.96 -20.53 -5.68
CA ALA A 416 -0.92 -21.26 -6.41
C ALA A 416 0.49 -20.81 -5.99
N GLU A 417 0.70 -19.50 -5.88
CA GLU A 417 1.96 -18.93 -5.45
C GLU A 417 2.22 -19.21 -3.98
N SER A 418 1.19 -19.11 -3.13
CA SER A 418 1.28 -19.52 -1.73
C SER A 418 1.73 -20.99 -1.60
N LYS A 419 1.10 -21.92 -2.33
CA LYS A 419 1.50 -23.34 -2.34
C LYS A 419 2.97 -23.53 -2.73
N ARG A 420 3.43 -22.80 -3.75
CA ARG A 420 4.84 -22.84 -4.20
C ARG A 420 5.79 -22.42 -3.07
N LEU A 421 5.53 -21.28 -2.44
CA LEU A 421 6.35 -20.74 -1.35
C LEU A 421 6.33 -21.64 -0.10
N LEU A 422 5.17 -22.12 0.32
CA LEU A 422 5.02 -23.02 1.46
C LEU A 422 5.75 -24.35 1.22
N THR A 423 5.69 -24.88 -0.02
CA THR A 423 6.43 -26.09 -0.38
C THR A 423 7.94 -25.87 -0.27
N HIS A 424 8.45 -24.71 -0.66
CA HIS A 424 9.85 -24.34 -0.47
C HIS A 424 10.19 -24.20 1.01
N THR A 425 9.36 -23.47 1.77
CA THR A 425 9.51 -23.30 3.22
C THR A 425 9.59 -24.63 3.96
N LEU A 426 8.71 -25.58 3.62
CA LEU A 426 8.69 -26.91 4.20
C LEU A 426 10.02 -27.65 3.97
N LYS A 427 10.59 -27.58 2.75
CA LYS A 427 11.90 -28.17 2.45
C LYS A 427 13.00 -27.55 3.31
N LEU A 428 12.98 -26.26 3.54
CA LEU A 428 13.97 -25.55 4.37
C LEU A 428 13.88 -25.98 5.84
N TRP A 429 12.68 -26.04 6.40
CA TRP A 429 12.45 -26.45 7.79
C TRP A 429 12.79 -27.93 8.01
N ARG A 430 12.47 -28.82 7.07
CA ARG A 430 12.88 -30.22 7.14
C ARG A 430 14.41 -30.39 7.14
N ARG A 431 15.15 -29.58 6.35
CA ARG A 431 16.62 -29.58 6.37
C ARG A 431 17.21 -29.10 7.69
N ARG A 432 16.47 -28.27 8.43
CA ARG A 432 16.87 -27.73 9.74
C ARG A 432 16.42 -28.62 10.91
N GLU A 433 15.68 -29.66 10.62
CA GLU A 433 15.14 -30.61 11.61
C GLU A 433 14.25 -29.92 12.67
N ASP A 434 13.62 -28.78 12.32
CA ASP A 434 12.68 -28.10 13.20
C ASP A 434 11.28 -28.67 13.05
N ALA A 435 10.96 -29.66 13.91
CA ALA A 435 9.72 -30.40 13.83
C ALA A 435 8.49 -29.51 14.05
N PHE A 436 8.58 -28.47 14.90
CA PHE A 436 7.45 -27.57 15.15
C PHE A 436 7.11 -26.74 13.91
N GLU A 437 8.10 -26.10 13.30
CA GLU A 437 7.93 -25.27 12.12
C GLU A 437 7.55 -26.12 10.88
N VAL A 438 8.02 -27.38 10.80
CA VAL A 438 7.57 -28.34 9.79
C VAL A 438 6.07 -28.58 9.92
N ALA A 439 5.57 -28.89 11.14
CA ALA A 439 4.17 -29.17 11.37
C ALA A 439 3.30 -27.93 11.11
N GLN A 440 3.76 -26.74 11.51
CA GLN A 440 3.04 -25.48 11.25
C GLN A 440 2.92 -25.21 9.74
N THR A 441 4.03 -25.38 9.00
CA THR A 441 4.03 -25.19 7.53
C THR A 441 3.13 -26.21 6.82
N LEU A 442 3.08 -27.45 7.29
CA LEU A 442 2.17 -28.47 6.79
C LEU A 442 0.70 -28.09 7.04
N GLY A 443 0.39 -27.49 8.19
CA GLY A 443 -0.94 -26.95 8.48
C GLY A 443 -1.37 -25.89 7.47
N PHE A 444 -0.52 -24.90 7.17
CA PHE A 444 -0.81 -23.89 6.14
C PHE A 444 -0.91 -24.50 4.74
N LEU A 445 -0.07 -25.46 4.39
CA LEU A 445 -0.16 -26.17 3.11
C LEU A 445 -1.48 -26.94 2.99
N SER A 446 -1.93 -27.56 4.06
CA SER A 446 -3.20 -28.28 4.09
C SER A 446 -4.40 -27.35 3.84
N ASP A 447 -4.37 -26.14 4.42
CA ASP A 447 -5.41 -25.13 4.21
C ASP A 447 -5.38 -24.59 2.77
N VAL A 448 -4.20 -24.29 2.23
CA VAL A 448 -4.05 -23.87 0.82
C VAL A 448 -4.52 -24.97 -0.13
N ASN A 449 -4.21 -26.24 0.14
CA ASN A 449 -4.70 -27.35 -0.68
C ASN A 449 -6.21 -27.51 -0.59
N ARG A 450 -6.83 -27.25 0.57
CA ARG A 450 -8.29 -27.17 0.71
C ARG A 450 -8.88 -26.08 -0.19
N LEU A 451 -8.27 -24.88 -0.21
CA LEU A 451 -8.68 -23.76 -1.07
C LEU A 451 -8.49 -24.05 -2.56
N LEU A 452 -7.51 -24.90 -2.91
CA LEU A 452 -7.28 -25.39 -4.28
C LEU A 452 -8.10 -26.65 -4.62
N GLU A 453 -8.95 -27.13 -3.73
CA GLU A 453 -9.76 -28.37 -3.87
C GLU A 453 -8.91 -29.65 -4.01
N LEU A 454 -7.69 -29.63 -3.52
CA LEU A 454 -6.75 -30.75 -3.50
C LEU A 454 -6.87 -31.49 -2.14
N TYR A 455 -8.06 -32.01 -1.84
CA TYR A 455 -8.43 -32.50 -0.51
C TYR A 455 -7.58 -33.69 -0.04
N GLU A 456 -7.18 -34.58 -0.94
CA GLU A 456 -6.35 -35.75 -0.60
C GLU A 456 -4.96 -35.31 -0.13
N GLU A 457 -4.29 -34.40 -0.89
CA GLU A 457 -2.99 -33.83 -0.49
C GLU A 457 -3.10 -33.08 0.84
N GLY A 458 -4.11 -32.22 0.98
CA GLY A 458 -4.35 -31.45 2.19
C GLY A 458 -4.54 -32.37 3.41
N THR A 459 -5.35 -33.40 3.27
CA THR A 459 -5.60 -34.39 4.33
C THR A 459 -4.33 -35.13 4.75
N GLN A 460 -3.48 -35.51 3.81
CA GLN A 460 -2.21 -36.15 4.11
C GLN A 460 -1.28 -35.22 4.90
N GLN A 461 -1.18 -33.94 4.51
CA GLN A 461 -0.35 -32.95 5.17
C GLN A 461 -0.87 -32.63 6.60
N ALA A 462 -2.17 -32.48 6.76
CA ALA A 462 -2.76 -32.24 8.08
C ALA A 462 -2.56 -33.45 9.03
N LYS A 463 -2.62 -34.69 8.51
CA LYS A 463 -2.31 -35.90 9.28
C LYS A 463 -0.83 -35.95 9.68
N GLU A 464 0.08 -35.60 8.78
CA GLU A 464 1.52 -35.50 9.11
C GLU A 464 1.76 -34.46 10.21
N ALA A 465 1.17 -33.26 10.09
CA ALA A 465 1.24 -32.20 11.11
C ALA A 465 0.71 -32.68 12.47
N LEU A 466 -0.44 -33.34 12.46
CA LEU A 466 -1.07 -33.88 13.68
C LEU A 466 -0.16 -34.90 14.40
N GLU A 467 0.48 -35.80 13.65
CA GLU A 467 1.36 -36.79 14.23
C GLU A 467 2.64 -36.15 14.82
N ILE A 468 3.21 -35.15 14.14
CA ILE A 468 4.35 -34.38 14.69
C ILE A 468 3.96 -33.66 15.96
N TYR A 469 2.83 -32.95 15.98
CA TYR A 469 2.35 -32.27 17.21
C TYR A 469 2.04 -33.25 18.35
N LYS A 470 1.62 -34.48 18.04
CA LYS A 470 1.43 -35.52 19.01
C LYS A 470 2.76 -35.98 19.63
N GLN A 471 3.80 -36.16 18.80
CA GLN A 471 5.15 -36.50 19.26
C GLN A 471 5.77 -35.38 20.08
N LEU A 472 5.52 -34.10 19.74
CA LEU A 472 5.94 -32.95 20.51
C LEU A 472 5.14 -32.74 21.82
N GLY A 473 4.07 -33.49 22.05
CA GLY A 473 3.20 -33.33 23.22
C GLY A 473 2.38 -32.04 23.22
N ASN A 474 2.31 -31.33 22.10
CA ASN A 474 1.63 -30.04 21.99
C ASN A 474 0.12 -30.21 21.76
N LYS A 475 -0.64 -30.19 22.86
CA LYS A 475 -2.11 -30.37 22.84
C LYS A 475 -2.82 -29.24 22.10
N PHE A 476 -2.30 -28.02 22.20
CA PHE A 476 -2.89 -26.84 21.57
C PHE A 476 -2.87 -26.98 20.04
N GLU A 477 -1.71 -27.17 19.46
CA GLU A 477 -1.56 -27.31 18.01
C GLU A 477 -2.19 -28.60 17.46
N ARG A 478 -2.25 -29.66 18.26
CA ARG A 478 -3.00 -30.88 17.89
C ARG A 478 -4.47 -30.61 17.67
N ALA A 479 -5.07 -29.77 18.53
CA ALA A 479 -6.49 -29.45 18.40
C ALA A 479 -6.75 -28.58 17.15
N HIS A 480 -5.84 -27.65 16.80
CA HIS A 480 -5.90 -26.91 15.56
C HIS A 480 -5.77 -27.81 14.33
N ALA A 481 -4.81 -28.75 14.32
CA ALA A 481 -4.65 -29.70 13.22
C ALA A 481 -5.88 -30.61 13.04
N LEU A 482 -6.55 -31.00 14.13
CA LEU A 482 -7.81 -31.75 14.08
C LEU A 482 -8.96 -30.92 13.48
N ARG A 483 -9.05 -29.62 13.79
CA ARG A 483 -10.00 -28.70 13.15
C ARG A 483 -9.74 -28.61 11.63
N ASP A 484 -8.49 -28.49 11.22
CA ASP A 484 -8.13 -28.41 9.80
C ASP A 484 -8.49 -29.70 9.06
N LEU A 485 -8.24 -30.85 9.68
CA LEU A 485 -8.70 -32.15 9.17
C LEU A 485 -10.24 -32.21 9.08
N ALA A 486 -10.95 -31.66 10.05
CA ALA A 486 -12.41 -31.66 10.01
C ALA A 486 -12.95 -30.86 8.81
N TRP A 487 -12.34 -29.67 8.51
CA TRP A 487 -12.69 -28.92 7.31
C TRP A 487 -12.37 -29.68 6.02
N LEU A 488 -11.22 -30.34 5.92
CA LEU A 488 -10.84 -31.12 4.75
C LEU A 488 -11.81 -32.29 4.53
N PHE A 489 -12.12 -33.04 5.58
CA PHE A 489 -13.08 -34.14 5.50
C PHE A 489 -14.49 -33.66 5.14
N TYR A 490 -14.92 -32.50 5.63
CA TYR A 490 -16.20 -31.91 5.26
C TYR A 490 -16.25 -31.61 3.75
N HIS A 491 -15.24 -30.93 3.21
CA HIS A 491 -15.19 -30.59 1.79
C HIS A 491 -15.01 -31.83 0.88
N ASP A 492 -14.36 -32.87 1.39
CA ASP A 492 -14.25 -34.18 0.72
C ASP A 492 -15.49 -35.08 0.94
N GLN A 493 -16.56 -34.52 1.48
CA GLN A 493 -17.85 -35.20 1.77
C GLN A 493 -17.74 -36.39 2.73
N GLN A 494 -16.66 -36.50 3.50
CA GLN A 494 -16.44 -37.53 4.53
C GLN A 494 -17.05 -37.05 5.88
N PHE A 495 -18.35 -36.81 5.92
CA PHE A 495 -19.04 -36.15 7.02
C PHE A 495 -18.86 -36.82 8.41
N ASN A 496 -18.78 -38.16 8.48
CA ASN A 496 -18.55 -38.86 9.75
C ASN A 496 -17.11 -38.61 10.28
N ALA A 497 -16.13 -38.61 9.40
CA ALA A 497 -14.74 -38.31 9.78
C ALA A 497 -14.58 -36.84 10.19
N ALA A 498 -15.29 -35.92 9.52
CA ALA A 498 -15.33 -34.51 9.87
C ALA A 498 -15.92 -34.28 11.27
N GLU A 499 -17.04 -34.91 11.58
CA GLU A 499 -17.69 -34.86 12.90
C GLU A 499 -16.79 -35.40 14.02
N GLU A 500 -16.12 -36.52 13.76
CA GLU A 500 -15.20 -37.13 14.71
C GLU A 500 -13.99 -36.23 14.97
N ALA A 501 -13.38 -35.68 13.93
CA ALA A 501 -12.20 -34.81 14.04
C ALA A 501 -12.54 -33.49 14.77
N ALA A 502 -13.67 -32.84 14.46
CA ALA A 502 -14.14 -31.66 15.17
C ALA A 502 -14.42 -31.92 16.64
N SER A 503 -15.09 -33.04 16.95
CA SER A 503 -15.38 -33.46 18.32
C SER A 503 -14.11 -33.78 19.12
N GLN A 504 -13.12 -34.44 18.50
CA GLN A 504 -11.82 -34.68 19.13
C GLN A 504 -11.07 -33.39 19.40
N SER A 505 -11.12 -32.38 18.49
CA SER A 505 -10.54 -31.06 18.69
C SER A 505 -11.13 -30.36 19.92
N ILE A 506 -12.47 -30.35 20.06
CA ILE A 506 -13.15 -29.77 21.21
C ILE A 506 -12.76 -30.49 22.50
N ASN A 507 -12.76 -31.82 22.52
CA ASN A 507 -12.40 -32.61 23.70
C ASN A 507 -10.97 -32.41 24.15
N LEU A 508 -10.04 -32.15 23.20
CA LEU A 508 -8.63 -31.96 23.51
C LEU A 508 -8.33 -30.61 24.16
N GLN A 509 -9.04 -29.56 23.76
CA GLN A 509 -8.88 -28.19 24.25
C GLN A 509 -9.83 -27.83 25.40
N GLY A 510 -10.98 -28.46 25.48
CA GLY A 510 -12.02 -28.02 26.40
C GLY A 510 -12.48 -26.60 26.10
N ASN A 511 -12.55 -25.75 27.13
CA ASN A 511 -12.99 -24.35 27.00
C ASN A 511 -11.81 -23.34 26.99
N VAL A 512 -10.60 -23.78 26.73
CA VAL A 512 -9.41 -22.91 26.82
C VAL A 512 -9.32 -21.96 25.63
N ASP A 513 -9.51 -22.47 24.40
CA ASP A 513 -9.49 -21.67 23.18
C ASP A 513 -10.92 -21.49 22.62
N GLN A 514 -11.49 -20.33 22.92
CA GLN A 514 -12.84 -19.98 22.47
C GLN A 514 -12.91 -19.80 20.94
N SER A 515 -11.83 -19.36 20.28
CA SER A 515 -11.79 -19.21 18.84
C SER A 515 -11.86 -20.56 18.14
N LEU A 516 -11.06 -21.52 18.60
CA LEU A 516 -11.08 -22.87 18.09
C LEU A 516 -12.44 -23.54 18.33
N LEU A 517 -13.00 -23.35 19.53
CA LEU A 517 -14.32 -23.88 19.89
C LEU A 517 -15.42 -23.34 18.96
N CYS A 518 -15.41 -22.03 18.70
CA CYS A 518 -16.32 -21.39 17.75
C CYS A 518 -16.22 -22.01 16.36
N GLN A 519 -14.99 -22.19 15.85
CA GLN A 519 -14.76 -22.79 14.53
C GLN A 519 -15.20 -24.26 14.47
N CYS A 520 -14.92 -25.06 15.50
CA CYS A 520 -15.35 -26.45 15.55
C CYS A 520 -16.87 -26.56 15.58
N HIS A 521 -17.57 -25.70 16.33
CA HIS A 521 -19.03 -25.66 16.30
C HIS A 521 -19.54 -25.28 14.91
N ARG A 522 -18.95 -24.34 14.21
CA ARG A 522 -19.32 -24.01 12.83
C ARG A 522 -19.17 -25.23 11.92
N ILE A 523 -18.05 -25.97 12.00
CA ILE A 523 -17.82 -27.18 11.21
C ILE A 523 -18.90 -28.23 11.50
N LEU A 524 -19.22 -28.46 12.77
CA LEU A 524 -20.27 -29.39 13.15
C LEU A 524 -21.66 -28.98 12.63
N GLY A 525 -21.94 -27.66 12.61
CA GLY A 525 -23.12 -27.10 11.98
C GLY A 525 -23.24 -27.46 10.51
N GLU A 526 -22.17 -27.23 9.76
CA GLU A 526 -22.07 -27.58 8.34
C GLU A 526 -22.21 -29.08 8.09
N VAL A 527 -21.52 -29.90 8.91
CA VAL A 527 -21.60 -31.37 8.81
C VAL A 527 -23.02 -31.86 9.06
N HIS A 528 -23.71 -31.39 10.10
CA HIS A 528 -25.09 -31.79 10.41
C HIS A 528 -26.07 -31.25 9.34
N SER A 529 -25.84 -30.06 8.81
CA SER A 529 -26.59 -29.52 7.67
C SER A 529 -26.50 -30.45 6.46
N ALA A 530 -25.29 -30.86 6.08
CA ALA A 530 -25.05 -31.78 4.97
C ALA A 530 -25.63 -33.17 5.18
N LYS A 531 -25.76 -33.62 6.45
CA LYS A 531 -26.45 -34.88 6.82
C LYS A 531 -27.97 -34.75 6.85
N GLY A 532 -28.51 -33.54 6.71
CA GLY A 532 -29.96 -33.27 6.86
C GLY A 532 -30.44 -33.22 8.30
N GLU A 533 -29.56 -33.15 9.28
CA GLU A 533 -29.87 -33.10 10.73
C GLU A 533 -30.04 -31.64 11.19
N ILE A 534 -31.09 -30.99 10.68
CA ILE A 534 -31.30 -29.55 10.71
C ILE A 534 -31.26 -28.94 12.12
N GLU A 535 -31.95 -29.56 13.08
CA GLU A 535 -32.02 -29.07 14.45
C GLU A 535 -30.63 -29.01 15.09
N ARG A 536 -29.83 -30.06 14.89
CA ARG A 536 -28.44 -30.09 15.37
C ARG A 536 -27.54 -29.05 14.67
N ALA A 537 -27.74 -28.85 13.37
CA ALA A 537 -27.03 -27.84 12.63
C ALA A 537 -27.29 -26.45 13.22
N VAL A 538 -28.56 -26.10 13.47
CA VAL A 538 -28.93 -24.83 14.09
C VAL A 538 -28.30 -24.69 15.49
N ASP A 539 -28.42 -25.74 16.35
CA ASP A 539 -27.84 -25.72 17.69
C ASP A 539 -26.32 -25.39 17.68
N HIS A 540 -25.60 -25.99 16.74
CA HIS A 540 -24.17 -25.76 16.59
C HIS A 540 -23.85 -24.37 16.06
N PHE A 541 -24.51 -23.85 15.03
CA PHE A 541 -24.33 -22.49 14.55
C PHE A 541 -24.67 -21.45 15.61
N GLU A 542 -25.74 -21.65 16.38
CA GLU A 542 -26.08 -20.77 17.49
C GLU A 542 -25.07 -20.85 18.64
N ALA A 543 -24.49 -22.02 18.92
CA ALA A 543 -23.39 -22.13 19.88
C ALA A 543 -22.16 -21.31 19.43
N ALA A 544 -21.80 -21.42 18.16
CA ALA A 544 -20.74 -20.63 17.58
C ALA A 544 -21.04 -19.12 17.63
N LEU A 545 -22.27 -18.70 17.32
CA LEU A 545 -22.72 -17.31 17.41
C LEU A 545 -22.67 -16.75 18.83
N ARG A 546 -23.10 -17.54 19.84
CA ARG A 546 -23.00 -17.15 21.25
C ARG A 546 -21.55 -16.86 21.65
N ILE A 547 -20.62 -17.72 21.25
CA ILE A 547 -19.19 -17.51 21.50
C ILE A 547 -18.70 -16.26 20.76
N ALA A 548 -18.94 -16.15 19.46
CA ALA A 548 -18.49 -15.04 18.63
C ALA A 548 -19.02 -13.68 19.12
N SER A 549 -20.29 -13.64 19.60
CA SER A 549 -20.91 -12.44 20.12
C SER A 549 -20.32 -12.01 21.46
N SER A 550 -19.98 -12.96 22.35
CA SER A 550 -19.37 -12.64 23.65
C SER A 550 -17.99 -11.99 23.54
N PHE A 551 -17.31 -12.20 22.42
CA PHE A 551 -15.97 -11.64 22.13
C PHE A 551 -15.99 -10.57 21.03
N CYS A 552 -17.14 -10.18 20.49
CA CYS A 552 -17.29 -9.24 19.38
C CYS A 552 -16.48 -9.62 18.13
N TRP A 553 -16.42 -10.91 17.80
CA TRP A 553 -15.70 -11.40 16.61
C TRP A 553 -16.60 -11.29 15.38
N HIS A 554 -16.61 -10.13 14.74
CA HIS A 554 -17.48 -9.82 13.60
C HIS A 554 -17.32 -10.80 12.43
N ASN A 555 -16.09 -11.22 12.11
CA ASN A 555 -15.85 -12.20 11.07
C ASN A 555 -16.51 -13.56 11.38
N ALA A 556 -16.38 -14.07 12.61
CA ALA A 556 -17.01 -15.32 13.00
C ALA A 556 -18.56 -15.20 13.05
N GLN A 557 -19.10 -14.06 13.49
CA GLN A 557 -20.54 -13.77 13.44
C GLN A 557 -21.02 -13.76 11.98
N PHE A 558 -20.29 -13.13 11.09
CA PHE A 558 -20.59 -13.13 9.65
C PHE A 558 -20.75 -14.55 9.11
N TRP A 559 -19.73 -15.39 9.28
CA TRP A 559 -19.76 -16.73 8.70
C TRP A 559 -20.88 -17.62 9.26
N ASN A 560 -21.17 -17.54 10.56
CA ASN A 560 -22.26 -18.32 11.14
C ASN A 560 -23.64 -17.82 10.67
N HIS A 561 -23.84 -16.51 10.50
CA HIS A 561 -25.06 -15.99 9.89
C HIS A 561 -25.17 -16.35 8.41
N TYR A 562 -24.05 -16.33 7.67
CA TYR A 562 -24.00 -16.75 6.28
C TYR A 562 -24.44 -18.22 6.11
N ASP A 563 -23.92 -19.11 6.93
CA ASP A 563 -24.24 -20.55 6.90
C ASP A 563 -25.70 -20.81 7.32
N LEU A 564 -26.20 -20.14 8.36
CA LEU A 564 -27.62 -20.19 8.75
C LEU A 564 -28.54 -19.65 7.65
N ALA A 565 -28.15 -18.61 6.92
CA ALA A 565 -28.94 -18.10 5.81
C ALA A 565 -29.13 -19.16 4.71
N GLY A 566 -28.04 -19.87 4.35
CA GLY A 566 -28.11 -21.00 3.42
C GLY A 566 -29.03 -22.13 3.94
N LEU A 567 -28.81 -22.53 5.17
CA LEU A 567 -29.60 -23.59 5.80
C LEU A 567 -31.12 -23.31 5.82
N PHE A 568 -31.53 -22.10 6.18
CA PHE A 568 -32.93 -21.71 6.18
C PHE A 568 -33.50 -21.53 4.77
N PHE A 569 -32.68 -21.09 3.83
CA PHE A 569 -33.10 -21.00 2.44
C PHE A 569 -33.46 -22.36 1.87
N ASP A 570 -32.61 -23.37 2.08
CA ASP A 570 -32.83 -24.75 1.61
C ASP A 570 -34.10 -25.39 2.23
N GLN A 571 -34.54 -24.87 3.36
CA GLN A 571 -35.82 -25.30 4.01
C GLN A 571 -37.05 -24.51 3.54
N GLY A 572 -36.90 -23.58 2.62
CA GLY A 572 -37.97 -22.67 2.18
C GLY A 572 -38.37 -21.62 3.20
N LYS A 573 -37.58 -21.43 4.29
CA LYS A 573 -37.82 -20.41 5.33
C LYS A 573 -37.17 -19.08 4.89
N TYR A 574 -37.67 -18.51 3.82
CA TYR A 574 -37.04 -17.35 3.16
C TYR A 574 -36.97 -16.10 4.05
N SER A 575 -37.93 -15.90 4.95
CA SER A 575 -37.89 -14.76 5.88
C SER A 575 -36.73 -14.84 6.85
N ASP A 576 -36.47 -16.03 7.42
CA ASP A 576 -35.38 -16.26 8.36
C ASP A 576 -34.03 -16.18 7.63
N SER A 577 -33.95 -16.79 6.44
CA SER A 577 -32.80 -16.71 5.57
C SER A 577 -32.42 -15.25 5.29
N HIS A 578 -33.37 -14.41 4.87
CA HIS A 578 -33.12 -12.99 4.60
C HIS A 578 -32.67 -12.23 5.85
N ALA A 579 -33.27 -12.50 7.01
CA ALA A 579 -32.82 -11.88 8.26
C ALA A 579 -31.36 -12.20 8.57
N HIS A 580 -30.94 -13.45 8.35
CA HIS A 580 -29.56 -13.86 8.54
C HIS A 580 -28.60 -13.26 7.51
N VAL A 581 -29.00 -13.08 6.25
CA VAL A 581 -28.19 -12.34 5.26
C VAL A 581 -27.97 -10.89 5.71
N GLU A 582 -29.00 -10.21 6.20
CA GLU A 582 -28.85 -8.82 6.67
C GLU A 582 -27.97 -8.74 7.92
N CYS A 583 -28.07 -9.72 8.84
CA CYS A 583 -27.11 -9.81 9.94
C CYS A 583 -25.67 -10.02 9.44
N ALA A 584 -25.45 -10.90 8.48
CA ALA A 584 -24.13 -11.10 7.88
C ALA A 584 -23.60 -9.79 7.26
N LYS A 585 -24.42 -9.08 6.45
CA LYS A 585 -24.05 -7.77 5.89
C LYS A 585 -23.67 -6.77 6.98
N SER A 586 -24.39 -6.73 8.10
CA SER A 586 -24.09 -5.82 9.20
C SER A 586 -22.71 -6.08 9.83
N HIS A 587 -22.31 -7.35 9.91
CA HIS A 587 -20.99 -7.74 10.42
C HIS A 587 -19.86 -7.59 9.41
N ALA A 588 -20.20 -7.53 8.12
CA ALA A 588 -19.27 -7.27 7.01
C ALA A 588 -19.03 -5.78 6.72
N ALA A 589 -19.64 -4.85 7.47
CA ALA A 589 -19.72 -3.41 7.14
C ALA A 589 -18.37 -2.73 6.76
N ASN A 590 -17.26 -3.23 7.31
CA ASN A 590 -15.91 -2.71 7.05
C ASN A 590 -15.02 -3.67 6.23
N ASP A 591 -15.58 -4.79 5.77
CA ASP A 591 -14.86 -5.81 5.01
C ASP A 591 -15.54 -6.00 3.65
N THR A 592 -14.91 -5.43 2.62
CA THR A 592 -15.45 -5.45 1.26
C THR A 592 -15.57 -6.87 0.69
N TYR A 593 -14.65 -7.78 1.05
CA TYR A 593 -14.70 -9.17 0.62
C TYR A 593 -15.91 -9.91 1.22
N LEU A 594 -16.09 -9.81 2.55
CA LEU A 594 -17.23 -10.43 3.22
C LEU A 594 -18.56 -9.83 2.74
N MET A 595 -18.60 -8.53 2.50
CA MET A 595 -19.78 -7.88 1.92
C MET A 595 -20.09 -8.46 0.54
N GLY A 596 -19.11 -8.66 -0.31
CA GLY A 596 -19.24 -9.33 -1.61
C GLY A 596 -19.82 -10.75 -1.48
N ARG A 597 -19.35 -11.51 -0.49
CA ARG A 597 -19.87 -12.86 -0.18
C ARG A 597 -21.35 -12.84 0.18
N ALA A 598 -21.78 -11.93 1.05
CA ALA A 598 -23.18 -11.81 1.44
C ALA A 598 -24.09 -11.39 0.27
N MET A 599 -23.62 -10.45 -0.56
CA MET A 599 -24.34 -10.01 -1.77
C MET A 599 -24.46 -11.13 -2.81
N TYR A 600 -23.38 -11.90 -3.02
CA TYR A 600 -23.41 -13.06 -3.91
C TYR A 600 -24.41 -14.11 -3.46
N LEU A 601 -24.42 -14.45 -2.16
CA LEU A 601 -25.38 -15.38 -1.58
C LEU A 601 -26.83 -14.89 -1.79
N GLN A 602 -27.08 -13.62 -1.53
CA GLN A 602 -28.39 -13.01 -1.72
C GLN A 602 -28.80 -13.00 -3.19
N ALA A 603 -27.89 -12.72 -4.12
CA ALA A 603 -28.15 -12.79 -5.55
C ALA A 603 -28.61 -14.19 -5.98
N GLY A 604 -27.91 -15.24 -5.48
CA GLY A 604 -28.29 -16.63 -5.72
C GLY A 604 -29.69 -16.97 -5.16
N PHE A 605 -30.00 -16.50 -3.97
CA PHE A 605 -31.34 -16.73 -3.37
C PHE A 605 -32.44 -16.02 -4.15
N LEU A 606 -32.22 -14.78 -4.57
CA LEU A 606 -33.17 -14.00 -5.38
C LEU A 606 -33.36 -14.63 -6.77
N TYR A 607 -32.28 -15.14 -7.36
CA TYR A 607 -32.34 -15.87 -8.63
C TYR A 607 -33.23 -17.11 -8.55
N GLN A 608 -33.04 -17.95 -7.51
CA GLN A 608 -33.87 -19.14 -7.30
C GLN A 608 -35.34 -18.81 -6.95
N GLN A 609 -35.64 -17.56 -6.59
CA GLN A 609 -37.01 -17.10 -6.32
C GLN A 609 -37.64 -16.40 -7.55
N ASP A 610 -37.04 -16.47 -8.72
CA ASP A 610 -37.45 -15.79 -9.97
C ASP A 610 -37.49 -14.25 -9.84
N ARG A 611 -36.76 -13.66 -8.87
CA ARG A 611 -36.66 -12.21 -8.65
C ARG A 611 -35.47 -11.66 -9.42
N LEU A 612 -35.47 -11.87 -10.75
CA LEU A 612 -34.29 -11.66 -11.62
C LEU A 612 -33.74 -10.24 -11.58
N GLY A 613 -34.60 -9.21 -11.52
CA GLY A 613 -34.15 -7.81 -11.48
C GLY A 613 -33.36 -7.46 -10.21
N GLU A 614 -33.79 -7.98 -9.09
CA GLU A 614 -33.12 -7.79 -7.79
C GLU A 614 -31.85 -8.65 -7.70
N ALA A 615 -31.92 -9.90 -8.19
CA ALA A 615 -30.78 -10.79 -8.30
C ALA A 615 -29.63 -10.16 -9.12
N ARG A 616 -29.97 -9.55 -10.28
CA ARG A 616 -29.02 -8.83 -11.11
C ARG A 616 -28.37 -7.67 -10.37
N SER A 617 -29.14 -6.91 -9.62
CA SER A 617 -28.61 -5.77 -8.84
C SER A 617 -27.61 -6.23 -7.78
N GLU A 618 -27.94 -7.27 -6.99
CA GLU A 618 -27.06 -7.81 -5.96
C GLU A 618 -25.81 -8.47 -6.57
N ALA A 619 -25.93 -9.16 -7.73
CA ALA A 619 -24.77 -9.75 -8.42
C ALA A 619 -23.80 -8.67 -8.92
N LEU A 620 -24.28 -7.56 -9.45
CA LEU A 620 -23.44 -6.43 -9.85
C LEU A 620 -22.74 -5.78 -8.66
N CYS A 621 -23.42 -5.66 -7.51
CA CYS A 621 -22.82 -5.19 -6.28
C CYS A 621 -21.71 -6.13 -5.77
N ALA A 622 -21.93 -7.45 -5.84
CA ALA A 622 -20.93 -8.46 -5.47
C ALA A 622 -19.73 -8.42 -6.42
N ILE A 623 -19.93 -8.29 -7.73
CA ILE A 623 -18.86 -8.12 -8.72
C ILE A 623 -18.02 -6.91 -8.41
N ASN A 624 -18.64 -5.78 -8.08
CA ASN A 624 -17.92 -4.58 -7.70
C ASN A 624 -17.11 -4.79 -6.40
N ALA A 625 -17.70 -5.44 -5.40
CA ALA A 625 -17.02 -5.74 -4.13
C ALA A 625 -15.80 -6.64 -4.34
N TYR A 626 -15.92 -7.73 -5.10
CA TYR A 626 -14.81 -8.64 -5.38
C TYR A 626 -13.75 -8.01 -6.30
N GLY A 627 -14.16 -7.21 -7.26
CA GLY A 627 -13.24 -6.43 -8.09
C GLY A 627 -12.37 -5.48 -7.25
N ASN A 628 -12.99 -4.84 -6.25
CA ASN A 628 -12.29 -3.92 -5.36
C ASN A 628 -11.19 -4.58 -4.50
N VAL A 629 -11.33 -5.87 -4.20
CA VAL A 629 -10.35 -6.61 -3.36
C VAL A 629 -9.46 -7.57 -4.16
N GLY A 630 -9.62 -7.63 -5.49
CA GLY A 630 -8.82 -8.52 -6.35
C GLY A 630 -9.14 -10.01 -6.16
N ALA A 631 -10.35 -10.37 -5.72
CA ALA A 631 -10.78 -11.76 -5.50
C ALA A 631 -11.17 -12.43 -6.83
N SER A 632 -10.20 -12.69 -7.71
CA SER A 632 -10.40 -13.09 -9.11
C SER A 632 -11.30 -14.32 -9.27
N ARG A 633 -11.17 -15.33 -8.38
CA ARG A 633 -11.98 -16.54 -8.43
C ARG A 633 -13.45 -16.28 -8.10
N ASP A 634 -13.72 -15.57 -6.98
CA ASP A 634 -15.08 -15.22 -6.56
C ASP A 634 -15.74 -14.26 -7.58
N LEU A 635 -14.94 -13.39 -8.18
CA LEU A 635 -15.37 -12.51 -9.25
C LEU A 635 -15.86 -13.29 -10.47
N GLU A 636 -15.17 -14.34 -10.90
CA GLU A 636 -15.58 -15.20 -12.02
C GLU A 636 -16.87 -15.98 -11.70
N PHE A 637 -17.03 -16.47 -10.47
CA PHE A 637 -18.30 -17.09 -10.06
C PHE A 637 -19.48 -16.10 -10.11
N CYS A 638 -19.27 -14.86 -9.64
CA CYS A 638 -20.30 -13.82 -9.72
C CYS A 638 -20.64 -13.45 -11.16
N LYS A 639 -19.65 -13.36 -12.05
CA LYS A 639 -19.89 -13.11 -13.48
C LYS A 639 -20.64 -14.27 -14.16
N GLY A 640 -20.40 -15.51 -13.70
CA GLY A 640 -21.17 -16.66 -14.12
C GLY A 640 -22.65 -16.53 -13.75
N LEU A 641 -22.93 -16.30 -12.47
CA LEU A 641 -24.30 -16.09 -11.99
C LEU A 641 -24.98 -14.90 -12.70
N LEU A 642 -24.29 -13.81 -12.94
CA LEU A 642 -24.85 -12.67 -13.64
C LEU A 642 -25.25 -13.01 -15.09
N ARG A 643 -24.43 -13.79 -15.80
CA ARG A 643 -24.76 -14.28 -17.15
C ARG A 643 -26.02 -15.14 -17.14
N ASP A 644 -26.10 -16.11 -16.22
CA ASP A 644 -27.27 -16.97 -16.09
C ASP A 644 -28.55 -16.17 -15.84
N ILE A 645 -28.47 -15.14 -14.97
CA ILE A 645 -29.60 -14.21 -14.71
C ILE A 645 -29.97 -13.41 -15.96
N GLU A 646 -28.99 -12.89 -16.68
CA GLU A 646 -29.24 -12.05 -17.88
C GLU A 646 -29.81 -12.88 -19.05
N GLU A 647 -29.32 -14.10 -19.25
CA GLU A 647 -29.85 -15.05 -20.25
C GLU A 647 -31.33 -15.38 -19.96
N GLU A 648 -31.69 -15.66 -18.71
CA GLU A 648 -33.08 -15.94 -18.33
C GLU A 648 -33.99 -14.70 -18.47
N MET A 649 -33.49 -13.50 -18.16
CA MET A 649 -34.20 -12.24 -18.39
C MET A 649 -34.47 -12.00 -19.90
N GLU A 650 -33.48 -12.32 -20.76
CA GLU A 650 -33.64 -12.20 -22.22
C GLU A 650 -34.69 -13.21 -22.77
N GLU A 651 -34.66 -14.45 -22.29
CA GLU A 651 -35.63 -15.46 -22.68
C GLU A 651 -37.08 -15.07 -22.33
N LEU A 652 -37.26 -14.45 -21.14
CA LEU A 652 -38.59 -13.96 -20.70
C LEU A 652 -39.07 -12.74 -21.50
N THR A 653 -38.17 -11.96 -22.10
CA THR A 653 -38.49 -10.75 -22.88
C THR A 653 -38.57 -11.02 -24.39
N ALA A 654 -38.11 -12.19 -24.86
CA ALA A 654 -38.19 -12.56 -26.27
C ALA A 654 -39.65 -12.64 -26.76
N PRO A 655 -40.01 -12.01 -27.87
CA PRO A 655 -41.37 -12.09 -28.42
C PRO A 655 -41.67 -13.54 -28.83
N ARG A 656 -42.71 -14.12 -28.23
CA ARG A 656 -43.25 -15.46 -28.59
C ARG A 656 -43.84 -15.48 -29.97
#